data_0b7b197fccfc6e1edeaabc4b69993270
#
_entry.id   0b7b197fccfc6e1edeaabc4b69993270
#
_cell.length_a   1.000
_cell.length_b   1.000
_cell.length_c   1.000
_cell.angle_alpha   90.00
_cell.angle_beta   90.00
_cell.angle_gamma   90.00
#
_symmetry.space_group_name_H-M   'P 1'
#
loop_
_entity.id
_entity.type
_entity.pdbx_description
1 polymer ?
#
loop_
_entity_poly.entity_id
_entity_poly.type
_entity_poly.pdbx_seq_one_letter_code
_entity_poly.pdbx_strand_id
1 'polypeptide(L)'
;MRQLKLLLATLWVFHLLAGPIANAADKERSVTGVVKDALGRPLEGVATALQSRNGRVMAHATTDKAGHFEFRGVSPGTYAVMATKAEFKQAIALVTVTAAGAKPVQISMAAQTALSLQLRAQKLNQARNDLSPETGSSVYRFTQQSIEQMPAGNNTPMTGVLLQAPGVVQDSFGQLHIRGEHAEIQYRINGIELPEGIAAGFSQTLSPRIASSISLLEGTLPAQYGYHTAGIVSIQTKTGEIKNGGNLGMYGGQRGTLNPSMEVGGTRGDLSYYATGYFLQNDRGLEPPTPGPEAINDTTQQGNGFGIANYFLTPTTRVSAFGGFNVAHYDIPANPGQKQVFMLAGTPVFPSADVDETQFEQNYFGVLALQGALHDDIDYQIAGFTRYSTLSFHPDDQGDLIFNGQSTRVFRSDWSSGLQGDFAYRGIAEHTIRAGSLFQGERAEFDNHSLTFPGTTGKQTSDIPIQIVDDGAETVWLYGIYLQDKWRPAEAPKLTVNYGARFDLYDGFTRSFQFSPRFTAAYQLFKPTTIHAGYARYFTPPPTENVAVTDIKAFKNTVAESEVKADSNIAPERANYFDLGIVQNLPYGIRTDVDSYLKLSSQLIDEGQFGPTLIFTPFNYNSGRQYGVEVSNTWNRENLSAYVNFTYSVAQGSTITSDQFLFGKDELAFISSHYVFLDHDQTFSSSEGIAYNLHGFLLTANGFYQSGLRRGFANTGNLPYYIQLNLGVVKKLVLPDIGGLELRLVMQNANDRIYQIRNGSGIGVFASQFGPRRAIFGGIKWDLPWGKTAAN
;
A
#
# COMPACT_ATOMS: atom_id res chain seq x y z
N MET A 1 -52.22 29.23 -23.89
CA MET A 1 -53.55 29.70 -23.44
C MET A 1 -53.48 30.11 -21.98
N ARG A 2 -53.73 31.38 -21.78
CA ARG A 2 -54.32 32.01 -20.61
C ARG A 2 -53.57 31.89 -19.29
N GLN A 3 -53.28 32.92 -18.55
CA GLN A 3 -53.39 34.39 -18.51
C GLN A 3 -52.55 34.79 -17.32
N LEU A 4 -51.66 35.73 -17.29
CA LEU A 4 -51.62 37.17 -17.48
C LEU A 4 -52.50 37.97 -16.52
N LYS A 5 -51.82 38.88 -15.82
CA LYS A 5 -52.34 40.15 -15.20
C LYS A 5 -52.94 39.98 -13.78
N LEU A 6 -52.72 40.87 -12.85
CA LEU A 6 -52.90 42.32 -12.69
C LEU A 6 -52.39 42.67 -11.28
N LEU A 7 -52.07 43.82 -10.81
CA LEU A 7 -52.01 45.21 -11.25
C LEU A 7 -51.40 46.08 -10.13
N LEU A 8 -50.79 47.08 -10.55
CA LEU A 8 -50.43 48.31 -9.89
C LEU A 8 -51.53 48.98 -9.10
N ALA A 9 -51.08 49.98 -8.30
CA ALA A 9 -51.74 51.12 -7.69
C ALA A 9 -52.14 50.96 -6.22
N THR A 10 -51.71 51.83 -5.34
CA THR A 10 -52.13 53.25 -5.26
C THR A 10 -51.16 54.09 -4.43
N LEU A 11 -50.89 55.28 -4.92
CA LEU A 11 -50.21 56.42 -4.31
C LEU A 11 -51.23 57.23 -3.40
N TRP A 12 -50.63 58.16 -2.59
CA TRP A 12 -51.16 59.37 -1.97
C TRP A 12 -51.76 59.19 -0.56
N VAL A 13 -51.48 59.93 0.39
CA VAL A 13 -51.06 61.30 0.76
C VAL A 13 -51.15 61.39 2.30
N PHE A 14 -50.25 62.01 3.01
CA PHE A 14 -50.47 63.21 3.79
C PHE A 14 -49.21 63.78 4.41
N HIS A 15 -49.03 65.03 4.23
CA HIS A 15 -48.02 65.94 4.77
C HIS A 15 -48.37 66.44 6.18
N LEU A 16 -47.31 66.93 6.88
CA LEU A 16 -47.29 67.84 8.01
C LEU A 16 -47.47 67.22 9.42
N LEU A 17 -46.34 67.22 10.11
CA LEU A 17 -46.17 68.05 11.34
C LEU A 17 -44.63 68.05 11.66
N ALA A 18 -44.04 69.23 11.52
CA ALA A 18 -42.66 69.49 11.95
C ALA A 18 -42.62 69.74 13.48
N GLY A 19 -41.83 68.84 14.14
CA GLY A 19 -41.35 69.11 15.49
C GLY A 19 -39.81 69.08 15.48
N PRO A 20 -39.07 69.79 16.31
CA PRO A 20 -37.62 69.96 16.19
C PRO A 20 -36.87 68.65 16.45
N ILE A 21 -36.07 68.26 15.50
CA ILE A 21 -35.14 67.09 15.63
C ILE A 21 -34.02 67.52 16.61
N ALA A 22 -34.04 66.93 17.79
CA ALA A 22 -32.89 66.95 18.67
C ALA A 22 -31.71 66.17 17.96
N ASN A 23 -30.64 66.84 17.75
CA ASN A 23 -29.34 66.22 17.27
C ASN A 23 -28.94 65.16 18.29
N ALA A 24 -29.30 63.89 18.01
CA ALA A 24 -28.60 62.72 18.59
C ALA A 24 -27.20 62.67 17.96
N ALA A 25 -26.18 62.89 18.71
CA ALA A 25 -24.80 62.74 18.32
C ALA A 25 -24.66 61.34 17.76
N ASP A 26 -24.35 61.21 16.49
CA ASP A 26 -24.08 59.94 15.80
C ASP A 26 -22.85 59.30 16.48
N LYS A 27 -23.08 58.25 17.29
CA LYS A 27 -21.99 57.49 17.86
C LYS A 27 -21.22 56.90 16.67
N GLU A 28 -20.01 57.41 16.41
CA GLU A 28 -19.11 56.87 15.38
C GLU A 28 -18.94 55.36 15.59
N ARG A 29 -19.54 54.58 14.69
CA ARG A 29 -19.42 53.14 14.70
C ARG A 29 -18.10 52.74 14.05
N SER A 30 -17.32 51.92 14.70
CA SER A 30 -16.06 51.44 14.17
C SER A 30 -16.09 49.93 13.91
N VAL A 31 -15.34 49.50 12.88
CA VAL A 31 -15.00 48.09 12.64
C VAL A 31 -13.55 47.90 13.03
N THR A 32 -13.33 47.17 14.08
CA THR A 32 -11.99 46.85 14.60
C THR A 32 -11.65 45.40 14.31
N GLY A 33 -10.35 45.08 14.25
CA GLY A 33 -9.90 43.71 14.10
C GLY A 33 -8.40 43.54 14.31
N VAL A 34 -7.97 42.30 14.22
CA VAL A 34 -6.56 41.90 14.35
C VAL A 34 -6.16 41.03 13.19
N VAL A 35 -5.00 41.33 12.58
CA VAL A 35 -4.40 40.49 11.55
C VAL A 35 -3.22 39.74 12.15
N LYS A 36 -3.20 38.42 11.98
CA LYS A 36 -2.16 37.51 12.46
C LYS A 36 -1.62 36.64 11.31
N ASP A 37 -0.40 36.12 11.47
CA ASP A 37 0.07 35.07 10.60
C ASP A 37 -0.56 33.69 10.93
N ALA A 38 -0.25 32.66 10.15
CA ALA A 38 -0.74 31.29 10.36
C ALA A 38 -0.25 30.67 11.69
N LEU A 39 0.76 31.24 12.33
CA LEU A 39 1.30 30.84 13.64
C LEU A 39 0.69 31.67 14.79
N GLY A 40 -0.28 32.55 14.49
CA GLY A 40 -0.97 33.39 15.47
C GLY A 40 -0.21 34.64 15.89
N ARG A 41 0.95 34.97 15.28
CA ARG A 41 1.73 36.17 15.58
C ARG A 41 1.09 37.40 14.92
N PRO A 42 1.00 38.52 15.59
CA PRO A 42 0.44 39.76 15.03
C PRO A 42 1.28 40.25 13.84
N LEU A 43 0.62 40.76 12.81
CA LEU A 43 1.27 41.29 11.61
C LEU A 43 1.10 42.82 11.56
N GLU A 44 2.22 43.52 11.76
CA GLU A 44 2.32 45.00 11.61
C GLU A 44 2.39 45.38 10.12
N GLY A 45 1.84 46.53 9.75
CA GLY A 45 1.96 47.09 8.39
C GLY A 45 1.12 46.37 7.32
N VAL A 46 0.09 45.62 7.70
CA VAL A 46 -0.85 45.04 6.74
C VAL A 46 -1.80 46.12 6.25
N ALA A 47 -1.85 46.32 4.94
CA ALA A 47 -2.87 47.18 4.33
C ALA A 47 -4.24 46.49 4.39
N THR A 48 -5.19 47.11 5.07
CA THR A 48 -6.57 46.60 5.18
C THR A 48 -7.53 47.55 4.41
N ALA A 49 -8.51 46.99 3.71
CA ALA A 49 -9.52 47.70 2.97
C ALA A 49 -10.92 47.19 3.33
N LEU A 50 -11.81 48.08 3.71
CA LEU A 50 -13.21 47.77 3.94
C LEU A 50 -13.96 47.90 2.62
N GLN A 51 -14.59 46.85 2.16
CA GLN A 51 -15.33 46.80 0.91
C GLN A 51 -16.80 46.53 1.14
N SER A 52 -17.63 47.24 0.38
CA SER A 52 -19.06 46.99 0.31
C SER A 52 -19.36 45.69 -0.45
N ARG A 53 -20.56 45.17 -0.36
CA ARG A 53 -21.03 43.95 -1.01
C ARG A 53 -20.82 43.94 -2.52
N ASN A 54 -20.71 45.12 -3.15
CA ASN A 54 -20.48 45.28 -4.60
C ASN A 54 -18.98 45.42 -4.95
N GLY A 55 -18.06 45.17 -4.00
CA GLY A 55 -16.61 45.26 -4.20
C GLY A 55 -16.02 46.69 -4.16
N ARG A 56 -16.85 47.75 -3.92
CA ARG A 56 -16.36 49.12 -3.79
C ARG A 56 -15.63 49.30 -2.46
N VAL A 57 -14.39 49.78 -2.50
CA VAL A 57 -13.62 50.14 -1.30
C VAL A 57 -14.24 51.36 -0.63
N MET A 58 -14.53 51.26 0.66
CA MET A 58 -15.17 52.30 1.46
C MET A 58 -14.15 52.98 2.39
N ALA A 59 -13.15 52.24 2.88
CA ALA A 59 -12.12 52.79 3.78
C ALA A 59 -10.83 51.94 3.71
N HIS A 60 -9.70 52.55 4.09
CA HIS A 60 -8.41 51.91 4.24
C HIS A 60 -7.89 52.11 5.67
N ALA A 61 -7.17 51.09 6.18
CA ALA A 61 -6.41 51.21 7.42
C ALA A 61 -5.15 50.34 7.30
N THR A 62 -4.17 50.57 8.17
CA THR A 62 -2.94 49.77 8.26
C THR A 62 -2.81 49.26 9.67
N THR A 63 -2.39 48.01 9.83
CA THR A 63 -2.25 47.38 11.15
C THR A 63 -1.07 47.97 11.91
N ASP A 64 -1.23 48.16 13.22
CA ASP A 64 -0.18 48.52 14.17
C ASP A 64 0.74 47.31 14.52
N LYS A 65 1.67 47.55 15.49
CA LYS A 65 2.62 46.50 15.97
C LYS A 65 1.95 45.27 16.61
N ALA A 66 0.71 45.47 17.13
CA ALA A 66 -0.09 44.38 17.69
C ALA A 66 -1.01 43.74 16.66
N GLY A 67 -0.92 44.14 15.38
CA GLY A 67 -1.75 43.67 14.28
C GLY A 67 -3.15 44.28 14.25
N HIS A 68 -3.44 45.29 15.07
CA HIS A 68 -4.78 45.90 15.14
C HIS A 68 -5.04 46.88 14.00
N PHE A 69 -6.27 46.92 13.48
CA PHE A 69 -6.77 47.93 12.56
C PHE A 69 -8.16 48.45 12.99
N GLU A 70 -8.49 49.67 12.57
CA GLU A 70 -9.78 50.27 12.84
C GLU A 70 -10.29 51.08 11.62
N PHE A 71 -11.55 50.89 11.24
CA PHE A 71 -12.28 51.74 10.29
C PHE A 71 -13.38 52.46 11.06
N ARG A 72 -13.40 53.82 11.03
CA ARG A 72 -14.35 54.66 11.73
C ARG A 72 -15.48 55.13 10.81
N GLY A 73 -16.62 55.49 11.38
CA GLY A 73 -17.74 56.05 10.64
C GLY A 73 -18.45 55.05 9.70
N VAL A 74 -18.47 53.77 10.04
CA VAL A 74 -19.04 52.71 9.18
C VAL A 74 -20.53 52.58 9.42
N SER A 75 -21.34 52.76 8.37
CA SER A 75 -22.79 52.57 8.41
C SER A 75 -23.20 51.12 8.63
N PRO A 76 -24.40 50.84 9.21
CA PRO A 76 -24.89 49.46 9.31
C PRO A 76 -24.96 48.79 7.94
N GLY A 77 -24.46 47.51 7.87
CA GLY A 77 -24.39 46.76 6.64
C GLY A 77 -23.43 45.55 6.73
N THR A 78 -23.37 44.77 5.70
CA THR A 78 -22.39 43.66 5.59
C THR A 78 -21.26 44.09 4.65
N TYR A 79 -20.04 43.94 5.13
CA TYR A 79 -18.80 44.34 4.46
C TYR A 79 -17.80 43.18 4.40
N ALA A 80 -16.85 43.29 3.51
CA ALA A 80 -15.65 42.42 3.49
C ALA A 80 -14.42 43.28 3.90
N VAL A 81 -13.64 42.78 4.83
CA VAL A 81 -12.32 43.34 5.17
C VAL A 81 -11.28 42.52 4.42
N MET A 82 -10.60 43.17 3.49
CA MET A 82 -9.50 42.60 2.72
C MET A 82 -8.17 43.01 3.34
N ALA A 83 -7.28 42.04 3.60
CA ALA A 83 -5.94 42.27 4.14
C ALA A 83 -4.88 41.88 3.10
N THR A 84 -3.93 42.80 2.86
CA THR A 84 -2.86 42.62 1.88
C THR A 84 -1.52 43.02 2.46
N LYS A 85 -0.51 42.21 2.34
CA LYS A 85 0.87 42.50 2.74
C LYS A 85 1.83 41.75 1.81
N ALA A 86 2.98 42.35 1.47
CA ALA A 86 4.04 41.66 0.75
C ALA A 86 4.43 40.36 1.50
N GLU A 87 4.73 39.30 0.79
CA GLU A 87 5.09 37.97 1.31
C GLU A 87 3.93 37.18 1.98
N PHE A 88 2.71 37.70 1.99
CA PHE A 88 1.52 37.03 2.50
C PHE A 88 0.45 36.90 1.42
N LYS A 89 -0.32 35.81 1.48
CA LYS A 89 -1.51 35.63 0.68
C LYS A 89 -2.59 36.61 1.16
N GLN A 90 -3.23 37.29 0.21
CA GLN A 90 -4.38 38.12 0.50
C GLN A 90 -5.46 37.33 1.27
N ALA A 91 -5.97 37.88 2.35
CA ALA A 91 -7.03 37.31 3.17
C ALA A 91 -8.24 38.19 3.19
N ILE A 92 -9.45 37.61 3.27
CA ILE A 92 -10.73 38.30 3.30
C ILE A 92 -11.56 37.77 4.47
N ALA A 93 -12.15 38.66 5.26
CA ALA A 93 -13.09 38.31 6.31
C ALA A 93 -14.38 39.13 6.17
N LEU A 94 -15.53 38.52 6.40
CA LEU A 94 -16.82 39.19 6.39
C LEU A 94 -17.12 39.77 7.76
N VAL A 95 -17.69 40.99 7.78
CA VAL A 95 -18.11 41.68 8.98
C VAL A 95 -19.50 42.26 8.80
N THR A 96 -20.37 42.09 9.78
CA THR A 96 -21.70 42.71 9.82
C THR A 96 -21.70 43.80 10.88
N VAL A 97 -21.94 45.03 10.46
CA VAL A 97 -22.11 46.20 11.31
C VAL A 97 -23.61 46.38 11.62
N THR A 98 -23.97 46.29 12.85
CA THR A 98 -25.34 46.50 13.31
C THR A 98 -25.51 47.90 13.92
N ALA A 99 -26.72 48.29 14.29
CA ALA A 99 -26.97 49.52 15.04
C ALA A 99 -26.21 49.58 16.39
N ALA A 100 -25.87 48.43 16.97
CA ALA A 100 -25.09 48.29 18.20
C ALA A 100 -23.56 48.24 17.99
N GLY A 101 -23.07 48.26 16.74
CA GLY A 101 -21.68 48.16 16.36
C GLY A 101 -21.33 46.81 15.67
N ALA A 102 -20.06 46.51 15.52
CA ALA A 102 -19.52 45.29 14.92
C ALA A 102 -18.69 44.49 15.92
N LYS A 103 -18.69 43.14 15.78
CA LYS A 103 -17.75 42.32 16.53
C LYS A 103 -16.34 42.45 15.91
N PRO A 104 -15.26 42.45 16.73
CA PRO A 104 -13.91 42.52 16.21
C PRO A 104 -13.63 41.41 15.20
N VAL A 105 -12.96 41.75 14.09
CA VAL A 105 -12.62 40.82 13.00
C VAL A 105 -11.26 40.20 13.25
N GLN A 106 -11.14 38.88 13.15
CA GLN A 106 -9.84 38.19 13.14
C GLN A 106 -9.52 37.74 11.73
N ILE A 107 -8.35 38.13 11.23
CA ILE A 107 -7.85 37.75 9.90
C ILE A 107 -6.54 37.01 10.08
N SER A 108 -6.47 35.77 9.56
CA SER A 108 -5.22 35.00 9.50
C SER A 108 -4.68 35.05 8.08
N MET A 109 -3.42 35.46 7.92
CA MET A 109 -2.73 35.52 6.65
C MET A 109 -1.66 34.42 6.57
N ALA A 110 -1.71 33.58 5.52
CA ALA A 110 -0.65 32.61 5.25
C ALA A 110 0.53 33.29 4.54
N ALA A 111 1.75 32.96 4.95
CA ALA A 111 2.95 33.44 4.26
C ALA A 111 2.97 32.95 2.81
N GLN A 112 3.33 33.81 1.89
CA GLN A 112 3.37 33.49 0.45
C GLN A 112 4.44 32.45 0.12
N THR A 113 5.49 32.36 0.92
CA THR A 113 6.54 31.33 0.83
C THR A 113 5.99 29.92 1.13
N ALA A 114 5.16 29.75 2.16
CA ALA A 114 4.54 28.45 2.44
C ALA A 114 3.57 28.03 1.33
N LEU A 115 2.79 28.96 0.79
CA LEU A 115 1.92 28.69 -0.35
C LEU A 115 2.72 28.35 -1.61
N SER A 116 3.83 29.07 -1.88
CA SER A 116 4.70 28.79 -3.02
C SER A 116 5.36 27.42 -2.92
N LEU A 117 5.73 26.97 -1.70
CA LEU A 117 6.26 25.64 -1.45
C LEU A 117 5.21 24.56 -1.73
N GLN A 118 4.00 24.71 -1.22
CA GLN A 118 2.88 23.78 -1.49
C GLN A 118 2.58 23.68 -3.00
N LEU A 119 2.52 24.80 -3.71
CA LEU A 119 2.26 24.80 -5.15
C LEU A 119 3.41 24.16 -5.93
N ARG A 120 4.67 24.44 -5.56
CA ARG A 120 5.86 23.78 -6.14
C ARG A 120 5.82 22.27 -5.90
N ALA A 121 5.55 21.86 -4.67
CA ALA A 121 5.42 20.46 -4.31
C ALA A 121 4.28 19.77 -5.08
N GLN A 122 3.12 20.40 -5.19
CA GLN A 122 1.99 19.87 -5.98
C GLN A 122 2.36 19.72 -7.45
N LYS A 123 3.00 20.72 -8.07
CA LYS A 123 3.45 20.65 -9.48
C LYS A 123 4.44 19.49 -9.70
N LEU A 124 5.44 19.34 -8.83
CA LEU A 124 6.41 18.25 -8.92
C LEU A 124 5.79 16.88 -8.61
N ASN A 125 4.84 16.81 -7.67
CA ASN A 125 4.10 15.57 -7.41
C ASN A 125 3.22 15.18 -8.60
N GLN A 126 2.58 16.15 -9.25
CA GLN A 126 1.82 15.93 -10.48
C GLN A 126 2.73 15.47 -11.61
N ALA A 127 3.86 16.14 -11.84
CA ALA A 127 4.86 15.74 -12.83
C ALA A 127 5.37 14.30 -12.58
N ARG A 128 5.64 13.94 -11.32
CA ARG A 128 6.02 12.59 -10.94
C ARG A 128 4.92 11.57 -11.24
N ASN A 129 3.66 11.89 -10.92
CA ASN A 129 2.53 11.02 -11.24
C ASN A 129 2.35 10.88 -12.76
N ASP A 130 2.69 11.92 -13.53
CA ASP A 130 2.71 11.88 -15.00
C ASP A 130 3.86 11.03 -15.57
N LEU A 131 4.93 10.78 -14.78
CA LEU A 131 5.97 9.80 -15.13
C LEU A 131 5.45 8.35 -15.07
N SER A 132 4.40 8.09 -14.29
CA SER A 132 3.77 6.77 -14.13
C SER A 132 2.34 6.77 -14.69
N PRO A 133 2.13 6.61 -15.99
CA PRO A 133 0.79 6.62 -16.58
C PRO A 133 0.00 5.36 -16.18
N GLU A 134 -1.18 5.57 -15.64
CA GLU A 134 -2.14 4.52 -15.31
C GLU A 134 -3.07 4.20 -16.49
N THR A 135 -2.65 4.39 -17.74
CA THR A 135 -3.51 4.26 -18.92
C THR A 135 -3.50 2.83 -19.44
N GLY A 136 -4.67 2.19 -19.44
CA GLY A 136 -4.87 0.88 -20.05
C GLY A 136 -4.59 -0.31 -19.13
N SER A 137 -4.33 -0.10 -17.85
CA SER A 137 -4.29 -1.13 -16.81
C SER A 137 -5.42 -0.90 -15.80
N SER A 138 -5.83 -1.95 -15.09
CA SER A 138 -6.76 -1.84 -13.96
C SER A 138 -6.05 -1.14 -12.80
N VAL A 139 -6.69 -0.14 -12.20
CA VAL A 139 -6.09 0.64 -11.12
C VAL A 139 -7.05 0.74 -9.95
N TYR A 140 -6.68 0.14 -8.84
CA TYR A 140 -7.43 0.18 -7.58
C TYR A 140 -6.72 1.13 -6.62
N ARG A 141 -7.38 2.24 -6.26
CA ARG A 141 -6.77 3.30 -5.46
C ARG A 141 -7.36 3.37 -4.06
N PHE A 142 -6.48 3.27 -3.08
CA PHE A 142 -6.76 3.48 -1.65
C PHE A 142 -6.21 4.84 -1.23
N THR A 143 -7.09 5.80 -0.96
CA THR A 143 -6.70 7.10 -0.41
C THR A 143 -6.46 6.98 1.09
N GLN A 144 -5.75 7.95 1.69
CA GLN A 144 -5.62 8.02 3.14
C GLN A 144 -7.00 7.95 3.83
N GLN A 145 -8.00 8.64 3.29
CA GLN A 145 -9.36 8.62 3.82
C GLN A 145 -9.97 7.22 3.76
N SER A 146 -9.84 6.50 2.65
CA SER A 146 -10.39 5.14 2.53
C SER A 146 -9.70 4.15 3.47
N ILE A 147 -8.39 4.29 3.71
CA ILE A 147 -7.66 3.49 4.71
C ILE A 147 -8.16 3.82 6.12
N GLU A 148 -8.31 5.10 6.48
CA GLU A 148 -8.85 5.51 7.80
C GLU A 148 -10.30 5.05 8.02
N GLN A 149 -11.06 4.84 6.95
CA GLN A 149 -12.44 4.32 6.97
C GLN A 149 -12.50 2.79 7.12
N MET A 150 -11.41 2.05 7.00
CA MET A 150 -11.39 0.62 7.33
C MET A 150 -11.61 0.41 8.84
N PRO A 151 -12.14 -0.74 9.30
CA PRO A 151 -12.36 -1.01 10.72
C PRO A 151 -11.15 -0.70 11.60
N ALA A 152 -9.96 -1.22 11.27
CA ALA A 152 -8.72 -0.96 12.02
C ALA A 152 -8.01 0.37 11.62
N GLY A 153 -8.46 1.04 10.54
CA GLY A 153 -7.86 2.27 10.04
C GLY A 153 -6.37 2.11 9.70
N ASN A 154 -5.53 3.04 10.16
CA ASN A 154 -4.07 2.97 9.93
C ASN A 154 -3.36 1.79 10.64
N ASN A 155 -4.07 1.02 11.48
CA ASN A 155 -3.55 -0.22 12.06
C ASN A 155 -3.86 -1.45 11.19
N THR A 156 -4.58 -1.27 10.06
CA THR A 156 -4.73 -2.32 9.05
C THR A 156 -3.36 -2.60 8.43
N PRO A 157 -2.90 -3.86 8.38
CA PRO A 157 -1.64 -4.17 7.71
C PRO A 157 -1.72 -3.90 6.20
N MET A 158 -0.58 -3.73 5.53
CA MET A 158 -0.53 -3.46 4.06
C MET A 158 -1.26 -4.56 3.28
N THR A 159 -1.05 -5.82 3.65
CA THR A 159 -1.76 -6.97 3.08
C THR A 159 -3.27 -6.84 3.23
N GLY A 160 -3.76 -6.44 4.41
CA GLY A 160 -5.18 -6.19 4.66
C GLY A 160 -5.79 -5.04 3.85
N VAL A 161 -4.98 -4.04 3.48
CA VAL A 161 -5.41 -2.97 2.54
C VAL A 161 -5.52 -3.52 1.13
N LEU A 162 -4.51 -4.24 0.65
CA LEU A 162 -4.47 -4.77 -0.71
C LEU A 162 -5.53 -5.85 -0.95
N LEU A 163 -5.87 -6.66 0.05
CA LEU A 163 -6.99 -7.62 0.00
C LEU A 163 -8.36 -6.99 -0.27
N GLN A 164 -8.49 -5.67 -0.16
CA GLN A 164 -9.73 -4.97 -0.55
C GLN A 164 -9.83 -4.76 -2.07
N ALA A 165 -8.77 -5.00 -2.85
CA ALA A 165 -8.84 -4.98 -4.32
C ALA A 165 -9.37 -6.32 -4.86
N PRO A 166 -10.04 -6.34 -6.02
CA PRO A 166 -10.41 -7.60 -6.68
C PRO A 166 -9.14 -8.36 -7.11
N GLY A 167 -9.26 -9.67 -7.30
CA GLY A 167 -8.16 -10.51 -7.78
C GLY A 167 -7.02 -10.76 -6.79
N VAL A 168 -7.06 -10.14 -5.62
CA VAL A 168 -6.05 -10.31 -4.56
C VAL A 168 -6.51 -11.36 -3.56
N VAL A 169 -5.69 -12.36 -3.35
CA VAL A 169 -5.94 -13.44 -2.37
C VAL A 169 -4.73 -13.58 -1.44
N GLN A 170 -5.01 -14.02 -0.22
CA GLN A 170 -3.98 -14.28 0.78
C GLN A 170 -3.69 -15.76 0.88
N ASP A 171 -2.41 -16.08 0.91
CA ASP A 171 -1.87 -17.40 1.19
C ASP A 171 -1.26 -17.46 2.60
N SER A 172 -0.47 -18.48 2.84
CA SER A 172 0.27 -18.74 4.07
C SER A 172 1.12 -17.54 4.49
N PHE A 173 1.17 -17.31 5.80
CA PHE A 173 2.04 -16.28 6.40
C PHE A 173 1.79 -14.86 5.86
N GLY A 174 0.60 -14.58 5.36
CA GLY A 174 0.23 -13.26 4.84
C GLY A 174 0.75 -12.95 3.44
N GLN A 175 1.30 -13.91 2.71
CA GLN A 175 1.67 -13.72 1.31
C GLN A 175 0.45 -13.39 0.45
N LEU A 176 0.63 -12.47 -0.50
CA LEU A 176 -0.43 -12.04 -1.41
C LEU A 176 -0.16 -12.53 -2.83
N HIS A 177 -1.22 -13.01 -3.46
CA HIS A 177 -1.24 -13.37 -4.87
C HIS A 177 -2.24 -12.51 -5.62
N ILE A 178 -1.83 -11.99 -6.77
CA ILE A 178 -2.67 -11.15 -7.62
C ILE A 178 -2.96 -11.91 -8.89
N ARG A 179 -4.25 -12.13 -9.19
CA ARG A 179 -4.70 -12.88 -10.38
C ARG A 179 -4.08 -14.27 -10.50
N GLY A 180 -3.75 -14.89 -9.36
CA GLY A 180 -3.12 -16.21 -9.31
C GLY A 180 -1.65 -16.23 -9.73
N GLU A 181 -0.93 -15.13 -9.60
CA GLU A 181 0.52 -15.06 -9.75
C GLU A 181 1.21 -15.21 -8.40
N HIS A 182 2.31 -15.94 -8.36
CA HIS A 182 3.06 -16.18 -7.13
C HIS A 182 3.86 -14.94 -6.75
N ALA A 183 3.55 -14.34 -5.58
CA ALA A 183 4.29 -13.31 -4.81
C ALA A 183 5.09 -12.22 -5.59
N GLU A 184 4.90 -12.07 -6.89
CA GLU A 184 5.66 -11.16 -7.77
C GLU A 184 5.11 -9.74 -7.76
N ILE A 185 4.96 -9.17 -6.57
CA ILE A 185 4.42 -7.82 -6.37
C ILE A 185 5.56 -6.83 -6.30
N GLN A 186 5.57 -5.86 -7.22
CA GLN A 186 6.53 -4.78 -7.19
C GLN A 186 6.02 -3.62 -6.32
N TYR A 187 6.82 -3.20 -5.34
CA TYR A 187 6.54 -2.01 -4.54
C TYR A 187 7.28 -0.79 -5.08
N ARG A 188 6.58 0.33 -5.24
CA ARG A 188 7.18 1.61 -5.63
C ARG A 188 6.80 2.71 -4.65
N ILE A 189 7.80 3.41 -4.14
CA ILE A 189 7.60 4.56 -3.25
C ILE A 189 7.94 5.83 -4.02
N ASN A 190 6.93 6.69 -4.20
CA ASN A 190 7.09 7.93 -4.97
C ASN A 190 7.64 7.71 -6.39
N GLY A 191 7.24 6.62 -7.06
CA GLY A 191 7.67 6.26 -8.42
C GLY A 191 8.99 5.48 -8.48
N ILE A 192 9.73 5.36 -7.38
CA ILE A 192 11.01 4.66 -7.31
C ILE A 192 10.74 3.22 -6.86
N GLU A 193 11.30 2.27 -7.58
CA GLU A 193 11.24 0.86 -7.25
C GLU A 193 11.97 0.58 -5.94
N LEU A 194 11.33 -0.11 -5.03
CA LEU A 194 11.96 -0.68 -3.85
C LEU A 194 12.41 -2.08 -4.25
N PRO A 195 13.73 -2.38 -4.22
CA PRO A 195 14.20 -3.71 -4.53
C PRO A 195 13.48 -4.77 -3.70
N GLU A 196 13.33 -5.95 -4.24
CA GLU A 196 12.81 -7.09 -3.50
C GLU A 196 13.76 -7.41 -2.33
N GLY A 197 13.23 -7.85 -1.23
CA GLY A 197 13.98 -8.42 -0.12
C GLY A 197 13.57 -9.85 0.03
N ILE A 198 14.03 -10.53 1.05
CA ILE A 198 13.73 -11.94 1.28
C ILE A 198 12.21 -12.17 1.26
N ALA A 199 11.75 -12.95 0.28
CA ALA A 199 10.32 -13.16 0.01
C ALA A 199 9.62 -14.01 1.08
N ALA A 200 10.34 -14.94 1.71
CA ALA A 200 9.83 -15.86 2.73
C ALA A 200 9.66 -15.21 4.12
N GLY A 201 9.81 -13.90 4.23
CA GLY A 201 9.63 -13.18 5.49
C GLY A 201 8.16 -12.99 5.87
N PHE A 202 7.86 -13.06 7.17
CA PHE A 202 6.54 -12.80 7.71
C PHE A 202 6.28 -11.31 7.94
N SER A 203 7.35 -10.50 8.03
CA SER A 203 7.27 -9.09 8.36
C SER A 203 6.84 -8.22 7.19
N GLN A 204 6.04 -7.22 7.49
CA GLN A 204 5.63 -6.22 6.50
C GLN A 204 6.59 -5.03 6.54
N THR A 205 7.47 -4.92 5.55
CA THR A 205 8.44 -3.81 5.44
C THR A 205 7.76 -2.44 5.38
N LEU A 206 6.59 -2.36 4.73
CA LEU A 206 5.88 -1.10 4.49
C LEU A 206 4.54 -1.06 5.24
N SER A 207 4.32 0.02 5.97
CA SER A 207 3.06 0.30 6.65
C SER A 207 2.18 1.25 5.84
N PRO A 208 0.85 1.07 5.77
CA PRO A 208 -0.07 2.04 5.17
C PRO A 208 0.00 3.44 5.82
N ARG A 209 0.56 3.56 7.01
CA ARG A 209 0.75 4.85 7.72
C ARG A 209 1.59 5.84 6.92
N ILE A 210 2.53 5.36 6.11
CA ILE A 210 3.39 6.22 5.29
C ILE A 210 2.64 6.86 4.12
N ALA A 211 1.49 6.29 3.71
CA ALA A 211 0.84 6.60 2.46
C ALA A 211 -0.17 7.75 2.57
N SER A 212 -0.11 8.68 1.64
CA SER A 212 -1.23 9.57 1.28
C SER A 212 -2.21 8.87 0.32
N SER A 213 -1.68 7.96 -0.52
CA SER A 213 -2.46 7.02 -1.32
C SER A 213 -1.62 5.80 -1.68
N ILE A 214 -2.31 4.67 -1.88
CA ILE A 214 -1.77 3.42 -2.41
C ILE A 214 -2.58 3.11 -3.66
N SER A 215 -1.91 2.82 -4.78
CA SER A 215 -2.55 2.35 -5.99
C SER A 215 -2.01 0.97 -6.33
N LEU A 216 -2.89 0.01 -6.52
CA LEU A 216 -2.56 -1.29 -7.09
C LEU A 216 -2.86 -1.23 -8.58
N LEU A 217 -1.84 -1.46 -9.40
CA LEU A 217 -1.93 -1.52 -10.87
C LEU A 217 -1.78 -2.97 -11.29
N GLU A 218 -2.68 -3.44 -12.11
CA GLU A 218 -2.73 -4.83 -12.61
C GLU A 218 -3.00 -4.85 -14.12
N GLY A 219 -2.79 -5.99 -14.77
CA GLY A 219 -3.10 -6.17 -16.18
C GLY A 219 -1.95 -5.79 -17.10
N THR A 220 -2.27 -5.13 -18.21
CA THR A 220 -1.28 -4.72 -19.22
C THR A 220 -0.55 -3.45 -18.80
N LEU A 221 0.52 -3.63 -18.02
CA LEU A 221 1.32 -2.53 -17.46
C LEU A 221 2.17 -1.85 -18.54
N PRO A 222 2.37 -0.50 -18.48
CA PRO A 222 3.29 0.24 -19.34
C PRO A 222 4.74 -0.28 -19.29
N ALA A 223 5.55 0.05 -20.32
CA ALA A 223 6.91 -0.49 -20.50
C ALA A 223 7.90 -0.09 -19.38
N GLN A 224 7.60 0.94 -18.59
CA GLN A 224 8.41 1.33 -17.44
C GLN A 224 8.43 0.31 -16.31
N TYR A 225 7.45 -0.60 -16.24
CA TYR A 225 7.39 -1.66 -15.24
C TYR A 225 7.98 -2.95 -15.79
N GLY A 226 8.87 -3.58 -15.03
CA GLY A 226 9.56 -4.81 -15.44
C GLY A 226 9.80 -5.74 -14.27
N TYR A 227 10.30 -6.92 -14.54
CA TYR A 227 10.65 -8.00 -13.63
C TYR A 227 9.42 -8.54 -12.88
N HIS A 228 9.03 -7.98 -11.74
CA HIS A 228 7.87 -8.41 -10.96
C HIS A 228 6.62 -7.73 -11.50
N THR A 229 5.75 -8.45 -12.17
CA THR A 229 4.63 -7.89 -12.96
C THR A 229 3.26 -8.46 -12.60
N ALA A 230 3.14 -9.23 -11.52
CA ALA A 230 1.86 -9.67 -10.96
C ALA A 230 0.98 -8.46 -10.61
N GLY A 231 1.59 -7.45 -9.99
CA GLY A 231 0.96 -6.18 -9.69
C GLY A 231 1.96 -5.15 -9.19
N ILE A 232 1.66 -3.87 -9.42
CA ILE A 232 2.48 -2.76 -8.95
C ILE A 232 1.77 -2.04 -7.81
N VAL A 233 2.33 -2.10 -6.61
CA VAL A 233 1.88 -1.34 -5.45
C VAL A 233 2.60 0.01 -5.43
N SER A 234 1.95 1.03 -5.97
CA SER A 234 2.47 2.39 -6.05
C SER A 234 2.04 3.21 -4.83
N ILE A 235 2.99 3.54 -3.97
CA ILE A 235 2.78 4.29 -2.72
C ILE A 235 3.19 5.74 -2.93
N GLN A 236 2.23 6.66 -2.78
CA GLN A 236 2.52 8.07 -2.63
C GLN A 236 2.64 8.39 -1.14
N THR A 237 3.78 8.87 -0.70
CA THR A 237 3.99 9.13 0.73
C THR A 237 3.26 10.38 1.19
N LYS A 238 2.94 10.41 2.49
CA LYS A 238 2.66 11.66 3.18
C LYS A 238 3.93 12.51 3.14
N THR A 239 3.74 13.81 3.00
CA THR A 239 4.83 14.79 3.00
C THR A 239 4.50 15.92 3.97
N GLY A 240 5.50 16.57 4.52
CA GLY A 240 5.32 17.64 5.50
C GLY A 240 4.71 18.94 4.97
N GLU A 241 4.47 19.01 3.66
CA GLU A 241 3.91 20.20 2.99
C GLU A 241 2.44 20.45 3.33
N ILE A 242 1.75 19.41 3.82
CA ILE A 242 0.29 19.44 4.00
C ILE A 242 -0.09 20.03 5.34
N LYS A 243 0.66 19.77 6.41
CA LYS A 243 0.35 20.24 7.76
C LYS A 243 1.54 20.07 8.71
N ASN A 244 1.95 21.16 9.36
CA ASN A 244 2.83 21.03 10.53
C ASN A 244 2.05 20.39 11.68
N GLY A 245 2.53 19.28 12.18
CA GLY A 245 1.86 18.58 13.28
C GLY A 245 2.31 17.14 13.44
N GLY A 246 1.68 16.47 14.39
CA GLY A 246 1.93 15.06 14.64
C GLY A 246 0.77 14.44 15.41
N ASN A 247 0.82 13.13 15.57
CA ASN A 247 -0.10 12.41 16.43
C ASN A 247 0.63 11.29 17.19
N LEU A 248 0.05 10.92 18.32
CA LEU A 248 0.40 9.74 19.08
C LEU A 248 -0.79 8.81 19.07
N GLY A 249 -0.55 7.53 18.84
CA GLY A 249 -1.56 6.48 18.82
C GLY A 249 -1.23 5.35 19.78
N MET A 250 -2.29 4.77 20.34
CA MET A 250 -2.23 3.51 21.09
C MET A 250 -3.39 2.64 20.58
N TYR A 251 -3.07 1.45 20.09
CA TYR A 251 -4.05 0.46 19.68
C TYR A 251 -3.72 -0.86 20.37
N GLY A 252 -4.74 -1.56 20.86
CA GLY A 252 -4.51 -2.80 21.59
C GLY A 252 -5.81 -3.53 21.89
N GLY A 253 -5.71 -4.70 22.50
CA GLY A 253 -6.89 -5.51 22.80
C GLY A 253 -6.57 -6.97 23.10
N GLN A 254 -7.42 -7.86 22.63
CA GLN A 254 -7.26 -9.29 22.86
C GLN A 254 -5.95 -9.82 22.28
N ARG A 255 -5.53 -11.00 22.76
CA ARG A 255 -4.28 -11.70 22.37
C ARG A 255 -3.04 -10.86 22.61
N GLY A 256 -2.93 -10.24 23.77
CA GLY A 256 -1.75 -9.47 24.16
C GLY A 256 -1.43 -8.29 23.23
N THR A 257 -2.36 -7.90 22.33
CA THR A 257 -2.08 -6.90 21.32
C THR A 257 -1.80 -5.53 21.91
N LEU A 258 -0.60 -4.98 21.59
CA LEU A 258 -0.14 -3.67 21.96
C LEU A 258 0.53 -3.01 20.74
N ASN A 259 0.04 -1.84 20.30
CA ASN A 259 0.59 -1.14 19.14
C ASN A 259 0.62 0.38 19.37
N PRO A 260 1.63 0.89 20.13
CA PRO A 260 1.92 2.30 20.17
C PRO A 260 2.47 2.80 18.83
N SER A 261 2.12 4.02 18.45
CA SER A 261 2.53 4.61 17.18
C SER A 261 2.69 6.12 17.28
N MET A 262 3.53 6.69 16.41
CA MET A 262 3.73 8.12 16.28
C MET A 262 3.86 8.56 14.84
N GLU A 263 3.41 9.75 14.54
CA GLU A 263 3.62 10.45 13.28
C GLU A 263 4.00 11.89 13.56
N VAL A 264 4.94 12.44 12.77
CA VAL A 264 5.33 13.84 12.81
C VAL A 264 5.66 14.33 11.40
N GLY A 265 5.24 15.56 11.07
CA GLY A 265 5.58 16.16 9.78
C GLY A 265 5.51 17.67 9.82
N GLY A 266 6.19 18.30 8.87
CA GLY A 266 6.20 19.74 8.80
C GLY A 266 7.05 20.32 7.68
N THR A 267 7.07 21.67 7.63
CA THR A 267 7.86 22.44 6.67
C THR A 267 8.64 23.51 7.39
N ARG A 268 9.90 23.75 6.97
CA ARG A 268 10.74 24.84 7.43
C ARG A 268 11.56 25.39 6.27
N GLY A 269 11.18 26.58 5.78
CA GLY A 269 11.78 27.12 4.55
C GLY A 269 11.49 26.22 3.36
N ASP A 270 12.52 25.84 2.63
CA ASP A 270 12.43 24.94 1.47
C ASP A 270 12.50 23.44 1.84
N LEU A 271 12.59 23.10 3.14
CA LEU A 271 12.59 21.73 3.64
C LEU A 271 11.15 21.31 4.03
N SER A 272 10.68 20.16 3.54
CA SER A 272 9.56 19.43 4.10
C SER A 272 10.00 18.07 4.61
N TYR A 273 9.42 17.60 5.71
CA TYR A 273 9.76 16.32 6.32
C TYR A 273 8.52 15.62 6.88
N TYR A 274 8.59 14.31 6.91
CA TYR A 274 7.60 13.45 7.54
C TYR A 274 8.29 12.21 8.12
N ALA A 275 7.89 11.78 9.30
CA ALA A 275 8.34 10.52 9.90
C ALA A 275 7.20 9.84 10.63
N THR A 276 7.22 8.52 10.65
CA THR A 276 6.27 7.68 11.40
C THR A 276 6.98 6.42 11.89
N GLY A 277 6.49 5.89 13.01
CA GLY A 277 6.93 4.62 13.54
C GLY A 277 5.88 3.98 14.42
N TYR A 278 5.96 2.66 14.56
CA TYR A 278 5.15 1.90 15.50
C TYR A 278 5.92 0.69 16.04
N PHE A 279 5.47 0.21 17.18
CA PHE A 279 5.82 -1.10 17.71
C PHE A 279 4.54 -1.94 17.76
N LEU A 280 4.64 -3.22 17.44
CA LEU A 280 3.55 -4.19 17.54
C LEU A 280 4.02 -5.38 18.36
N GLN A 281 3.22 -5.75 19.36
CA GLN A 281 3.31 -7.02 20.05
C GLN A 281 1.95 -7.69 20.04
N ASN A 282 1.89 -8.99 19.83
CA ASN A 282 0.70 -9.81 20.02
C ASN A 282 1.07 -11.28 20.24
N ASP A 283 0.13 -12.07 20.77
CA ASP A 283 0.28 -13.51 21.05
C ASP A 283 -0.41 -14.37 19.97
N ARG A 284 -0.67 -13.81 18.82
CA ARG A 284 -1.11 -14.50 17.61
C ARG A 284 -0.66 -13.72 16.39
N GLY A 285 0.64 -13.84 16.10
CA GLY A 285 1.28 -13.14 15.00
C GLY A 285 1.21 -13.87 13.69
N LEU A 286 1.25 -15.20 13.71
CA LEU A 286 1.19 -16.06 12.54
C LEU A 286 -0.12 -16.86 12.50
N GLU A 287 -0.42 -17.46 11.37
CA GLU A 287 -1.55 -18.35 11.23
C GLU A 287 -1.23 -19.71 11.87
N PRO A 288 -1.87 -20.07 12.99
CA PRO A 288 -1.54 -21.29 13.73
C PRO A 288 -2.08 -22.56 13.04
N PRO A 289 -1.47 -23.74 13.33
CA PRO A 289 -1.91 -25.01 12.78
C PRO A 289 -3.23 -25.52 13.38
N THR A 290 -3.77 -24.85 14.40
CA THR A 290 -4.98 -25.25 15.12
C THR A 290 -6.12 -24.24 14.98
N PRO A 291 -7.39 -24.66 14.97
CA PRO A 291 -8.55 -23.78 14.83
C PRO A 291 -8.92 -23.02 16.13
N GLY A 292 -8.15 -23.18 17.21
CA GLY A 292 -8.40 -22.55 18.51
C GLY A 292 -8.36 -21.02 18.48
N PRO A 293 -8.95 -20.35 19.48
CA PRO A 293 -8.85 -18.90 19.60
C PRO A 293 -7.45 -18.45 20.04
N GLU A 294 -6.71 -19.33 20.68
CA GLU A 294 -5.34 -19.11 21.16
C GLU A 294 -4.41 -20.09 20.45
N ALA A 295 -3.25 -19.61 20.07
CA ALA A 295 -2.17 -20.42 19.51
C ALA A 295 -1.14 -20.74 20.62
N ILE A 296 -0.38 -21.81 20.44
CA ILE A 296 0.70 -22.19 21.33
C ILE A 296 1.99 -21.70 20.69
N ASN A 297 2.81 -20.99 21.44
CA ASN A 297 4.10 -20.44 20.98
C ASN A 297 3.92 -19.58 19.72
N ASP A 298 3.23 -18.43 19.83
CA ASP A 298 2.87 -17.58 18.68
C ASP A 298 3.02 -16.09 19.02
N THR A 299 4.03 -15.74 19.83
CA THR A 299 4.31 -14.34 20.13
C THR A 299 5.01 -13.68 18.98
N THR A 300 4.56 -12.47 18.62
CA THR A 300 5.19 -11.62 17.63
C THR A 300 5.55 -10.28 18.22
N GLN A 301 6.75 -9.79 17.93
CA GLN A 301 7.20 -8.45 18.25
C GLN A 301 7.79 -7.79 17.01
N GLN A 302 7.33 -6.60 16.65
CA GLN A 302 7.78 -5.88 15.46
C GLN A 302 8.01 -4.40 15.76
N GLY A 303 9.13 -3.86 15.29
CA GLY A 303 9.41 -2.42 15.25
C GLY A 303 9.49 -1.95 13.80
N ASN A 304 8.76 -0.90 13.44
CA ASN A 304 8.76 -0.33 12.09
C ASN A 304 8.95 1.19 12.15
N GLY A 305 9.75 1.72 11.24
CA GLY A 305 9.98 3.15 11.10
C GLY A 305 10.16 3.57 9.65
N PHE A 306 9.71 4.78 9.33
CA PHE A 306 9.88 5.41 8.02
C PHE A 306 10.09 6.91 8.17
N GLY A 307 10.96 7.48 7.35
CA GLY A 307 11.18 8.92 7.27
C GLY A 307 11.41 9.40 5.85
N ILE A 308 10.96 10.62 5.55
CA ILE A 308 11.21 11.31 4.28
C ILE A 308 11.52 12.78 4.53
N ALA A 309 12.52 13.29 3.83
CA ALA A 309 12.86 14.71 3.76
C ALA A 309 12.95 15.14 2.29
N ASN A 310 12.29 16.24 1.95
CA ASN A 310 12.32 16.85 0.63
C ASN A 310 12.92 18.27 0.75
N TYR A 311 13.94 18.57 -0.01
CA TYR A 311 14.55 19.90 -0.07
C TYR A 311 14.45 20.47 -1.47
N PHE A 312 13.82 21.64 -1.61
CA PHE A 312 13.65 22.33 -2.89
C PHE A 312 14.90 23.17 -3.19
N LEU A 313 15.72 22.67 -4.15
CA LEU A 313 16.90 23.38 -4.65
C LEU A 313 16.52 24.62 -5.48
N THR A 314 15.44 24.46 -6.26
CA THR A 314 14.85 25.52 -7.11
C THR A 314 13.33 25.37 -7.08
N PRO A 315 12.55 26.32 -7.65
CA PRO A 315 11.11 26.14 -7.79
C PRO A 315 10.67 24.90 -8.56
N THR A 316 11.54 24.34 -9.42
CA THR A 316 11.24 23.20 -10.30
C THR A 316 12.11 21.98 -10.03
N THR A 317 12.95 21.99 -8.99
CA THR A 317 13.87 20.87 -8.67
C THR A 317 13.92 20.62 -7.18
N ARG A 318 13.78 19.36 -6.79
CA ARG A 318 13.92 18.93 -5.39
C ARG A 318 14.82 17.70 -5.26
N VAL A 319 15.51 17.61 -4.14
CA VAL A 319 16.14 16.38 -3.64
C VAL A 319 15.23 15.78 -2.60
N SER A 320 15.00 14.48 -2.68
CA SER A 320 14.25 13.69 -1.71
C SER A 320 15.14 12.61 -1.14
N ALA A 321 15.25 12.53 0.18
CA ALA A 321 15.87 11.41 0.88
C ALA A 321 14.81 10.71 1.71
N PHE A 322 14.67 9.40 1.58
CA PHE A 322 13.75 8.64 2.41
C PHE A 322 14.28 7.24 2.67
N GLY A 323 13.80 6.65 3.74
CA GLY A 323 14.17 5.30 4.12
C GLY A 323 13.30 4.77 5.25
N GLY A 324 13.46 3.50 5.54
CA GLY A 324 12.73 2.85 6.60
C GLY A 324 13.43 1.58 7.07
N PHE A 325 12.89 1.04 8.15
CA PHE A 325 13.30 -0.24 8.70
C PHE A 325 12.11 -1.02 9.22
N ASN A 326 12.27 -2.33 9.23
CA ASN A 326 11.43 -3.27 9.97
C ASN A 326 12.34 -4.27 10.67
N VAL A 327 12.11 -4.53 11.95
CA VAL A 327 12.77 -5.56 12.74
C VAL A 327 11.68 -6.35 13.45
N ALA A 328 11.67 -7.67 13.29
CA ALA A 328 10.63 -8.52 13.80
C ALA A 328 11.19 -9.81 14.41
N HIS A 329 10.56 -10.25 15.49
CA HIS A 329 10.77 -11.54 16.12
C HIS A 329 9.43 -12.28 16.17
N TYR A 330 9.46 -13.55 15.77
CA TYR A 330 8.31 -14.44 15.72
C TYR A 330 8.63 -15.72 16.48
N ASP A 331 7.76 -16.11 17.37
CA ASP A 331 7.65 -17.50 17.78
C ASP A 331 6.80 -18.23 16.74
N ILE A 332 7.20 -19.45 16.36
CA ILE A 332 6.51 -20.24 15.34
C ILE A 332 5.46 -21.10 16.04
N PRO A 333 4.19 -21.04 15.61
CA PRO A 333 3.12 -21.75 16.30
C PRO A 333 3.31 -23.26 16.34
N ALA A 334 3.41 -23.84 17.52
CA ALA A 334 3.55 -25.27 17.73
C ALA A 334 2.27 -26.02 17.32
N ASN A 335 2.44 -27.24 16.77
CA ASN A 335 1.35 -28.14 16.38
C ASN A 335 1.11 -29.22 17.47
N PRO A 336 0.15 -29.01 18.39
CA PRO A 336 -0.07 -29.93 19.50
C PRO A 336 -0.65 -31.29 19.04
N GLY A 337 -0.25 -32.37 19.71
CA GLY A 337 -0.77 -33.70 19.44
C GLY A 337 -0.13 -34.41 18.24
N GLN A 338 0.96 -33.89 17.70
CA GLN A 338 1.77 -34.55 16.69
C GLN A 338 2.40 -35.81 17.30
N LYS A 339 2.42 -36.90 16.55
CA LYS A 339 3.03 -38.17 17.01
C LYS A 339 4.51 -38.20 16.67
N GLN A 340 5.30 -38.69 17.59
CA GLN A 340 6.70 -38.98 17.32
C GLN A 340 6.82 -40.01 16.20
N VAL A 341 7.67 -39.71 15.21
CA VAL A 341 7.95 -40.55 14.06
C VAL A 341 9.35 -41.17 14.13
N PHE A 342 10.32 -40.45 14.68
CA PHE A 342 11.72 -40.82 14.73
C PHE A 342 12.23 -40.95 16.18
N MET A 343 13.33 -41.68 16.37
CA MET A 343 14.00 -41.87 17.65
C MET A 343 15.27 -41.04 17.69
N LEU A 344 15.50 -40.28 18.76
CA LEU A 344 16.73 -39.52 18.98
C LEU A 344 17.40 -40.05 20.25
N ALA A 345 18.67 -40.49 20.15
CA ALA A 345 19.42 -41.03 21.25
C ALA A 345 19.46 -40.10 22.47
N GLY A 346 19.08 -40.65 23.63
CA GLY A 346 19.09 -39.91 24.91
C GLY A 346 17.96 -38.90 25.09
N THR A 347 17.04 -38.79 24.14
CA THR A 347 15.91 -37.85 24.24
C THR A 347 14.63 -38.59 24.63
N PRO A 348 13.99 -38.25 25.78
CA PRO A 348 12.66 -38.75 26.10
C PRO A 348 11.62 -38.16 25.14
N VAL A 349 10.49 -38.88 24.98
CA VAL A 349 9.32 -38.33 24.26
C VAL A 349 8.77 -37.15 25.02
N PHE A 350 8.55 -36.07 24.36
CA PHE A 350 7.88 -34.89 24.92
C PHE A 350 6.68 -34.44 24.06
N PRO A 351 5.73 -33.65 24.59
CA PRO A 351 4.60 -33.15 23.81
C PRO A 351 5.06 -32.24 22.68
N SER A 352 4.50 -32.39 21.47
CA SER A 352 4.78 -31.48 20.35
C SER A 352 4.29 -30.04 20.57
N ALA A 353 3.47 -29.83 21.62
CA ALA A 353 3.09 -28.49 22.08
C ALA A 353 4.26 -27.73 22.74
N ASP A 354 5.31 -28.42 23.15
CA ASP A 354 6.49 -27.84 23.81
C ASP A 354 7.63 -27.52 22.80
N VAL A 355 7.40 -27.73 21.50
CA VAL A 355 8.33 -27.32 20.42
C VAL A 355 8.44 -25.80 20.39
N ASP A 356 9.68 -25.30 20.39
CA ASP A 356 10.02 -23.87 20.50
C ASP A 356 10.90 -23.43 19.34
N GLU A 357 10.28 -23.04 18.26
CA GLU A 357 10.93 -22.52 17.06
C GLU A 357 10.74 -21.02 16.96
N THR A 358 11.78 -20.31 16.48
CA THR A 358 11.73 -18.85 16.38
C THR A 358 12.30 -18.36 15.05
N GLN A 359 11.80 -17.21 14.58
CA GLN A 359 12.34 -16.52 13.42
C GLN A 359 12.60 -15.04 13.72
N PHE A 360 13.77 -14.55 13.31
CA PHE A 360 14.15 -13.17 13.41
C PHE A 360 14.37 -12.58 12.02
N GLU A 361 13.76 -11.41 11.76
CA GLU A 361 13.80 -10.74 10.48
C GLU A 361 14.23 -9.29 10.64
N GLN A 362 15.07 -8.83 9.71
CA GLN A 362 15.48 -7.42 9.61
C GLN A 362 15.35 -6.95 8.17
N ASN A 363 14.91 -5.71 8.00
CA ASN A 363 14.78 -5.08 6.70
C ASN A 363 15.08 -3.60 6.82
N TYR A 364 16.03 -3.10 6.03
CA TYR A 364 16.45 -1.71 5.99
C TYR A 364 16.50 -1.24 4.54
N PHE A 365 15.99 -0.06 4.26
CA PHE A 365 16.12 0.53 2.94
C PHE A 365 16.36 2.03 2.99
N GLY A 366 17.03 2.54 1.96
CA GLY A 366 17.31 3.96 1.79
C GLY A 366 17.29 4.37 0.32
N VAL A 367 16.78 5.56 0.05
CA VAL A 367 16.65 6.14 -1.29
C VAL A 367 17.06 7.60 -1.27
N LEU A 368 17.86 8.00 -2.26
CA LEU A 368 18.18 9.40 -2.57
C LEU A 368 17.72 9.69 -4.00
N ALA A 369 16.86 10.68 -4.19
CA ALA A 369 16.31 11.01 -5.48
C ALA A 369 16.43 12.50 -5.81
N LEU A 370 16.78 12.80 -7.06
CA LEU A 370 16.69 14.11 -7.68
C LEU A 370 15.51 14.11 -8.65
N GLN A 371 14.56 14.99 -8.43
CA GLN A 371 13.39 15.16 -9.29
C GLN A 371 13.30 16.61 -9.75
N GLY A 372 12.97 16.82 -11.02
CA GLY A 372 12.83 18.16 -11.53
C GLY A 372 12.07 18.26 -12.84
N ALA A 373 11.87 19.50 -13.27
CA ALA A 373 11.40 19.85 -14.60
C ALA A 373 12.41 20.76 -15.26
N LEU A 374 12.83 20.41 -16.48
CA LEU A 374 13.63 21.25 -17.39
C LEU A 374 12.66 21.89 -18.38
N HIS A 375 12.50 23.22 -18.28
CA HIS A 375 11.45 23.93 -19.00
C HIS A 375 10.06 23.40 -18.65
N ASP A 376 9.05 23.62 -19.48
CA ASP A 376 7.67 23.16 -19.22
C ASP A 376 7.38 21.80 -19.88
N ASP A 377 8.31 21.22 -20.62
CA ASP A 377 8.12 20.07 -21.49
C ASP A 377 8.92 18.81 -21.10
N ILE A 378 9.91 18.92 -20.21
CA ILE A 378 10.72 17.77 -19.74
C ILE A 378 10.61 17.61 -18.24
N ASP A 379 10.12 16.46 -17.79
CA ASP A 379 10.23 16.03 -16.39
C ASP A 379 11.25 14.91 -16.29
N TYR A 380 11.95 14.88 -15.14
CA TYR A 380 12.91 13.81 -14.84
C TYR A 380 12.91 13.41 -13.38
N GLN A 381 13.27 12.16 -13.13
CA GLN A 381 13.57 11.63 -11.81
C GLN A 381 14.76 10.68 -11.93
N ILE A 382 15.79 10.89 -11.11
CA ILE A 382 16.96 10.02 -11.00
C ILE A 382 17.10 9.65 -9.55
N ALA A 383 17.23 8.38 -9.25
CA ALA A 383 17.32 7.88 -7.89
C ALA A 383 18.39 6.81 -7.75
N GLY A 384 19.09 6.85 -6.61
CA GLY A 384 19.88 5.73 -6.08
C GLY A 384 19.14 5.11 -4.90
N PHE A 385 19.15 3.80 -4.83
CA PHE A 385 18.49 3.05 -3.77
C PHE A 385 19.36 1.91 -3.26
N THR A 386 19.10 1.51 -2.02
CA THR A 386 19.68 0.31 -1.41
C THR A 386 18.69 -0.33 -0.46
N ARG A 387 18.72 -1.65 -0.35
CA ARG A 387 17.97 -2.45 0.61
C ARG A 387 18.86 -3.57 1.15
N TYR A 388 18.75 -3.84 2.43
CA TYR A 388 19.36 -4.97 3.11
C TYR A 388 18.31 -5.69 3.93
N SER A 389 18.17 -6.99 3.74
CA SER A 389 17.24 -7.83 4.49
C SER A 389 17.93 -9.10 4.99
N THR A 390 17.51 -9.59 6.16
CA THR A 390 17.95 -10.85 6.75
C THR A 390 16.77 -11.63 7.30
N LEU A 391 16.88 -12.94 7.24
CA LEU A 391 16.01 -13.90 7.89
C LEU A 391 16.89 -14.93 8.62
N SER A 392 16.60 -15.16 9.90
CA SER A 392 17.25 -16.18 10.71
C SER A 392 16.20 -17.05 11.39
N PHE A 393 16.06 -18.29 10.96
CA PHE A 393 15.19 -19.30 11.58
C PHE A 393 16.01 -20.18 12.52
N HIS A 394 15.51 -20.37 13.73
CA HIS A 394 16.10 -21.19 14.77
C HIS A 394 15.14 -22.33 15.10
N PRO A 395 15.48 -23.58 14.72
CA PRO A 395 14.68 -24.76 14.98
C PRO A 395 14.76 -25.20 16.44
N ASP A 396 13.78 -25.97 16.88
CA ASP A 396 13.91 -26.86 18.02
C ASP A 396 14.53 -28.18 17.54
N ASP A 397 15.85 -28.33 17.67
CA ASP A 397 16.57 -29.48 17.13
C ASP A 397 16.01 -30.82 17.65
N GLN A 398 15.54 -30.89 18.89
CA GLN A 398 14.98 -32.12 19.45
C GLN A 398 13.58 -32.38 18.89
N GLY A 399 12.72 -31.38 18.91
CA GLY A 399 11.37 -31.45 18.41
C GLY A 399 11.33 -31.81 16.94
N ASP A 400 12.06 -31.06 16.13
CA ASP A 400 12.11 -31.28 14.69
C ASP A 400 12.66 -32.65 14.31
N LEU A 401 13.70 -33.12 14.98
CA LEU A 401 14.25 -34.44 14.72
C LEU A 401 13.26 -35.55 15.05
N ILE A 402 12.58 -35.50 16.19
CA ILE A 402 11.69 -36.59 16.60
C ILE A 402 10.34 -36.59 15.89
N PHE A 403 9.84 -35.42 15.49
CA PHE A 403 8.55 -35.29 14.78
C PHE A 403 8.71 -35.30 13.27
N ASN A 404 9.75 -34.66 12.74
CA ASN A 404 9.93 -34.38 11.32
C ASN A 404 11.11 -35.16 10.69
N GLY A 405 12.10 -35.64 11.49
CA GLY A 405 13.30 -36.34 11.04
C GLY A 405 14.41 -35.45 10.50
N GLN A 406 14.16 -34.15 10.47
CA GLN A 406 15.10 -33.13 10.03
C GLN A 406 14.88 -31.85 10.83
N SER A 407 15.97 -31.24 11.31
CA SER A 407 16.01 -29.92 11.90
C SER A 407 16.97 -29.07 11.07
N THR A 408 16.57 -27.87 10.69
CA THR A 408 17.43 -27.00 9.88
C THR A 408 17.42 -25.58 10.42
N ARG A 409 18.59 -25.11 10.86
CA ARG A 409 18.84 -23.69 11.07
C ARG A 409 19.05 -23.02 9.74
N VAL A 410 18.29 -21.96 9.45
CA VAL A 410 18.36 -21.20 8.21
C VAL A 410 18.83 -19.78 8.50
N PHE A 411 19.84 -19.31 7.81
CA PHE A 411 20.17 -17.90 7.72
C PHE A 411 20.20 -17.49 6.25
N ARG A 412 19.53 -16.39 5.95
CA ARG A 412 19.56 -15.77 4.63
C ARG A 412 19.79 -14.26 4.77
N SER A 413 20.55 -13.70 3.85
CA SER A 413 20.66 -12.24 3.69
C SER A 413 20.59 -11.88 2.22
N ASP A 414 20.01 -10.72 1.96
CA ASP A 414 19.98 -10.11 0.64
C ASP A 414 20.37 -8.64 0.74
N TRP A 415 21.30 -8.23 -0.11
CA TRP A 415 21.70 -6.85 -0.27
C TRP A 415 21.55 -6.40 -1.71
N SER A 416 20.54 -5.60 -1.97
CA SER A 416 20.25 -4.99 -3.26
C SER A 416 20.62 -3.51 -3.29
N SER A 417 21.23 -3.04 -4.38
CA SER A 417 21.51 -1.61 -4.61
C SER A 417 21.44 -1.27 -6.09
N GLY A 418 20.99 -0.07 -6.41
CA GLY A 418 20.83 0.29 -7.80
C GLY A 418 20.57 1.76 -8.09
N LEU A 419 20.43 2.03 -9.39
CA LEU A 419 20.10 3.34 -9.95
C LEU A 419 18.88 3.20 -10.85
N GLN A 420 17.95 4.15 -10.75
CA GLN A 420 16.79 4.28 -11.62
C GLN A 420 16.76 5.69 -12.21
N GLY A 421 16.47 5.80 -13.51
CA GLY A 421 16.24 7.06 -14.18
C GLY A 421 14.99 7.02 -15.04
N ASP A 422 14.12 8.04 -14.89
CA ASP A 422 12.88 8.18 -15.65
C ASP A 422 12.79 9.60 -16.21
N PHE A 423 12.42 9.72 -17.49
CA PHE A 423 12.27 10.98 -18.22
C PHE A 423 10.96 10.99 -18.97
N ALA A 424 10.28 12.15 -19.01
CA ALA A 424 9.09 12.38 -19.83
C ALA A 424 9.25 13.67 -20.63
N TYR A 425 9.00 13.58 -21.94
CA TYR A 425 9.04 14.72 -22.88
C TYR A 425 7.66 14.96 -23.49
N ARG A 426 7.19 16.21 -23.39
CA ARG A 426 5.87 16.67 -23.85
C ARG A 426 5.95 17.76 -24.93
N GLY A 427 7.14 18.04 -25.47
CA GLY A 427 7.35 19.09 -26.48
C GLY A 427 6.77 18.78 -27.88
N ILE A 428 6.24 17.55 -28.08
CA ILE A 428 5.53 17.18 -29.30
C ILE A 428 4.03 17.13 -28.97
N ALA A 429 3.24 17.89 -29.73
CA ALA A 429 1.80 17.92 -29.56
C ALA A 429 1.22 16.50 -29.63
N GLU A 430 0.21 16.21 -28.81
CA GLU A 430 -0.48 14.92 -28.72
C GLU A 430 0.34 13.75 -28.13
N HIS A 431 1.66 13.90 -27.98
CA HIS A 431 2.57 12.86 -27.52
C HIS A 431 3.13 13.16 -26.14
N THR A 432 3.32 12.11 -25.35
CA THR A 432 4.13 12.13 -24.14
C THR A 432 5.09 10.95 -24.19
N ILE A 433 6.30 11.24 -24.65
CA ILE A 433 7.36 10.23 -24.78
C ILE A 433 8.03 10.04 -23.42
N ARG A 434 8.19 8.79 -23.00
CA ARG A 434 8.90 8.44 -21.77
C ARG A 434 10.01 7.45 -22.07
N ALA A 435 11.14 7.66 -21.43
CA ALA A 435 12.29 6.76 -21.48
C ALA A 435 12.88 6.60 -20.09
N GLY A 436 13.43 5.46 -19.79
CA GLY A 436 14.11 5.26 -18.53
C GLY A 436 14.93 3.99 -18.49
N SER A 437 15.63 3.83 -17.36
CA SER A 437 16.49 2.68 -17.11
C SER A 437 16.49 2.30 -15.64
N LEU A 438 16.71 1.02 -15.39
CA LEU A 438 17.01 0.44 -14.10
C LEU A 438 18.33 -0.33 -14.21
N PHE A 439 19.22 -0.13 -13.24
CA PHE A 439 20.42 -0.91 -13.02
C PHE A 439 20.46 -1.31 -11.57
N GLN A 440 20.49 -2.61 -11.29
CA GLN A 440 20.49 -3.16 -9.92
C GLN A 440 21.51 -4.29 -9.82
N GLY A 441 22.30 -4.27 -8.76
CA GLY A 441 23.09 -5.39 -8.30
C GLY A 441 22.48 -5.95 -7.02
N GLU A 442 22.43 -7.25 -6.92
CA GLU A 442 21.84 -7.97 -5.79
C GLU A 442 22.78 -9.10 -5.40
N ARG A 443 23.02 -9.23 -4.08
CA ARG A 443 23.84 -10.29 -3.52
C ARG A 443 23.06 -10.99 -2.41
N ALA A 444 22.66 -12.21 -2.67
CA ALA A 444 22.05 -13.11 -1.71
C ALA A 444 23.10 -14.07 -1.13
N GLU A 445 23.03 -14.28 0.20
CA GLU A 445 23.85 -15.24 0.94
C GLU A 445 22.94 -16.16 1.72
N PHE A 446 23.28 -17.44 1.80
CA PHE A 446 22.56 -18.43 2.58
C PHE A 446 23.53 -19.31 3.36
N ASP A 447 23.08 -19.74 4.55
CA ASP A 447 23.80 -20.63 5.44
C ASP A 447 22.78 -21.53 6.14
N ASN A 448 22.69 -22.80 5.68
CA ASN A 448 21.75 -23.79 6.17
C ASN A 448 22.51 -24.92 6.90
N HIS A 449 22.22 -25.11 8.16
CA HIS A 449 22.75 -26.21 8.97
C HIS A 449 21.64 -27.19 9.30
N SER A 450 21.64 -28.36 8.66
CA SER A 450 20.64 -29.40 8.86
C SER A 450 21.19 -30.54 9.71
N LEU A 451 20.36 -30.99 10.65
CA LEU A 451 20.54 -32.28 11.33
C LEU A 451 19.48 -33.25 10.76
N THR A 452 19.88 -34.45 10.41
CA THR A 452 18.97 -35.50 9.92
C THR A 452 19.50 -36.86 10.23
N PHE A 453 18.62 -37.89 10.24
CA PHE A 453 19.04 -39.24 10.57
C PHE A 453 19.55 -40.01 9.32
N PRO A 454 20.60 -40.84 9.50
CA PRO A 454 20.93 -41.86 8.51
C PRO A 454 19.73 -42.78 8.24
N GLY A 455 19.53 -43.15 6.97
CA GLY A 455 18.38 -43.93 6.59
C GLY A 455 18.07 -43.93 5.10
N THR A 456 16.84 -44.18 4.80
CA THR A 456 16.23 -43.96 3.48
C THR A 456 14.98 -43.16 3.66
N THR A 457 14.40 -42.63 2.60
CA THR A 457 13.20 -41.78 2.63
C THR A 457 12.20 -42.22 3.72
N GLY A 458 12.07 -41.45 4.78
CA GLY A 458 11.16 -41.69 5.90
C GLY A 458 11.50 -42.92 6.83
N LYS A 459 12.63 -43.65 6.61
CA LYS A 459 13.03 -44.81 7.41
C LYS A 459 14.38 -44.60 8.04
N GLN A 460 14.41 -44.40 9.33
CA GLN A 460 15.61 -44.25 10.15
C GLN A 460 16.37 -45.58 10.34
N THR A 461 17.70 -45.51 10.24
CA THR A 461 18.62 -46.66 10.51
C THR A 461 19.53 -46.39 11.70
N SER A 462 19.63 -45.17 12.20
CA SER A 462 20.40 -44.76 13.36
C SER A 462 19.62 -43.66 14.10
N ASP A 463 19.67 -43.68 15.43
CA ASP A 463 19.11 -42.66 16.33
C ASP A 463 20.11 -41.53 16.63
N ILE A 464 21.27 -41.54 16.01
CA ILE A 464 22.26 -40.47 16.07
C ILE A 464 22.19 -39.69 14.75
N PRO A 465 21.79 -38.41 14.78
CA PRO A 465 21.72 -37.60 13.58
C PRO A 465 23.09 -37.26 13.01
N ILE A 466 23.15 -36.96 11.73
CA ILE A 466 24.32 -36.40 11.04
C ILE A 466 24.06 -34.97 10.67
N GLN A 467 25.12 -34.16 10.61
CA GLN A 467 25.06 -32.77 10.19
C GLN A 467 25.34 -32.65 8.71
N ILE A 468 24.56 -31.81 8.04
CA ILE A 468 24.73 -31.36 6.66
C ILE A 468 24.83 -29.85 6.70
N VAL A 469 25.87 -29.28 6.09
CA VAL A 469 26.07 -27.83 5.94
C VAL A 469 25.94 -27.50 4.47
N ASP A 470 25.16 -26.53 4.17
CA ASP A 470 24.88 -26.02 2.84
C ASP A 470 24.90 -24.50 2.88
N ASP A 471 25.99 -23.90 2.44
CA ASP A 471 26.25 -22.48 2.46
C ASP A 471 26.74 -21.96 1.10
N GLY A 472 26.40 -20.73 0.78
CA GLY A 472 26.80 -20.12 -0.46
C GLY A 472 26.38 -18.68 -0.62
N ALA A 473 26.70 -18.11 -1.76
CA ALA A 473 26.32 -16.76 -2.14
C ALA A 473 26.17 -16.63 -3.65
N GLU A 474 25.16 -15.91 -4.07
CA GLU A 474 24.91 -15.57 -5.47
C GLU A 474 24.91 -14.05 -5.66
N THR A 475 25.41 -13.63 -6.82
CA THR A 475 25.35 -12.21 -7.21
C THR A 475 24.68 -12.09 -8.56
N VAL A 476 23.65 -11.27 -8.62
CA VAL A 476 22.83 -11.07 -9.80
C VAL A 476 22.87 -9.60 -10.21
N TRP A 477 22.88 -9.37 -11.53
CA TRP A 477 22.74 -8.05 -12.11
C TRP A 477 21.50 -7.98 -12.99
N LEU A 478 20.68 -6.95 -12.72
CA LEU A 478 19.46 -6.63 -13.47
C LEU A 478 19.65 -5.34 -14.25
N TYR A 479 19.38 -5.37 -15.54
CA TYR A 479 19.46 -4.22 -16.43
C TYR A 479 18.16 -4.10 -17.21
N GLY A 480 17.46 -2.99 -17.03
CA GLY A 480 16.23 -2.69 -17.76
C GLY A 480 16.31 -1.34 -18.43
N ILE A 481 15.94 -1.26 -19.71
CA ILE A 481 15.74 0.00 -20.41
C ILE A 481 14.38 -0.01 -21.09
N TYR A 482 13.70 1.11 -21.12
CA TYR A 482 12.41 1.23 -21.80
C TYR A 482 12.26 2.54 -22.57
N LEU A 483 11.40 2.47 -23.59
CA LEU A 483 10.90 3.62 -24.34
C LEU A 483 9.40 3.42 -24.57
N GLN A 484 8.59 4.42 -24.28
CA GLN A 484 7.14 4.38 -24.49
C GLN A 484 6.59 5.74 -24.86
N ASP A 485 5.47 5.76 -25.56
CA ASP A 485 4.71 6.95 -25.87
C ASP A 485 3.25 6.82 -25.47
N LYS A 486 2.70 7.90 -24.97
CA LYS A 486 1.27 8.11 -24.75
C LYS A 486 0.77 9.10 -25.81
N TRP A 487 0.05 8.59 -26.77
CA TRP A 487 -0.52 9.35 -27.88
C TRP A 487 -2.01 9.63 -27.65
N ARG A 488 -2.37 10.90 -27.82
CA ARG A 488 -3.75 11.39 -27.77
C ARG A 488 -4.03 12.19 -29.02
N PRO A 489 -4.50 11.56 -30.13
CA PRO A 489 -4.70 12.24 -31.40
C PRO A 489 -5.78 13.33 -31.31
N ALA A 490 -5.49 14.52 -31.82
CA ALA A 490 -6.41 15.65 -31.84
C ALA A 490 -7.70 15.34 -32.63
N GLU A 491 -7.57 14.54 -33.70
CA GLU A 491 -8.68 14.10 -34.53
C GLU A 491 -9.59 13.08 -33.84
N ALA A 492 -9.06 12.37 -32.82
CA ALA A 492 -9.79 11.40 -32.03
C ALA A 492 -9.60 11.62 -30.50
N PRO A 493 -10.05 12.73 -29.94
CA PRO A 493 -9.73 13.15 -28.55
C PRO A 493 -10.28 12.20 -27.48
N LYS A 494 -11.14 11.25 -27.86
CA LYS A 494 -11.64 10.19 -26.99
C LYS A 494 -10.72 8.97 -26.93
N LEU A 495 -9.71 8.89 -27.79
CA LEU A 495 -8.76 7.80 -27.84
C LEU A 495 -7.48 8.18 -27.08
N THR A 496 -6.98 7.27 -26.27
CA THR A 496 -5.63 7.33 -25.72
C THR A 496 -4.95 6.00 -26.00
N VAL A 497 -3.76 6.05 -26.58
CA VAL A 497 -2.95 4.88 -26.87
C VAL A 497 -1.63 5.00 -26.12
N ASN A 498 -1.23 3.95 -25.42
CA ASN A 498 0.14 3.79 -24.94
C ASN A 498 0.78 2.64 -25.71
N TYR A 499 1.95 2.87 -26.24
CA TYR A 499 2.76 1.83 -26.86
C TYR A 499 4.23 2.05 -26.52
N GLY A 500 4.97 0.96 -26.47
CA GLY A 500 6.37 1.01 -26.12
C GLY A 500 7.00 -0.37 -26.07
N ALA A 501 8.23 -0.39 -25.68
CA ALA A 501 8.99 -1.61 -25.49
C ALA A 501 9.97 -1.47 -24.34
N ARG A 502 10.29 -2.60 -23.75
CA ARG A 502 11.32 -2.75 -22.72
C ARG A 502 12.31 -3.83 -23.15
N PHE A 503 13.57 -3.63 -22.84
CA PHE A 503 14.61 -4.62 -22.93
C PHE A 503 15.12 -4.90 -21.53
N ASP A 504 15.09 -6.18 -21.14
CA ASP A 504 15.57 -6.66 -19.85
C ASP A 504 16.71 -7.66 -20.05
N LEU A 505 17.73 -7.56 -19.21
CA LEU A 505 18.84 -8.50 -19.11
C LEU A 505 18.99 -8.91 -17.64
N TYR A 506 18.96 -10.20 -17.40
CA TYR A 506 19.30 -10.87 -16.14
C TYR A 506 20.64 -11.56 -16.31
N ASP A 507 21.60 -11.26 -15.44
CA ASP A 507 22.95 -11.83 -15.44
C ASP A 507 23.27 -12.31 -14.02
N GLY A 508 23.12 -13.62 -13.75
CA GLY A 508 23.29 -14.28 -12.46
C GLY A 508 23.61 -15.76 -12.68
N PHE A 509 23.03 -16.64 -11.88
CA PHE A 509 23.19 -18.10 -12.03
C PHE A 509 22.76 -18.63 -13.42
N THR A 510 21.98 -17.87 -14.14
CA THR A 510 21.71 -18.03 -15.58
C THR A 510 21.76 -16.66 -16.27
N ARG A 511 22.15 -16.62 -17.53
CA ARG A 511 22.11 -15.38 -18.31
C ARG A 511 20.92 -15.41 -19.26
N SER A 512 20.03 -14.43 -19.14
CA SER A 512 18.80 -14.39 -19.92
C SER A 512 18.41 -12.95 -20.25
N PHE A 513 17.79 -12.74 -21.41
CA PHE A 513 17.31 -11.43 -21.84
C PHE A 513 15.97 -11.54 -22.55
N GLN A 514 15.24 -10.45 -22.60
CA GLN A 514 13.98 -10.35 -23.35
C GLN A 514 13.74 -8.95 -23.89
N PHE A 515 13.18 -8.89 -25.09
CA PHE A 515 12.51 -7.73 -25.64
C PHE A 515 11.00 -7.86 -25.43
N SER A 516 10.41 -6.86 -24.79
CA SER A 516 9.04 -6.90 -24.27
C SER A 516 8.19 -5.75 -24.85
N PRO A 517 7.55 -5.95 -26.02
CA PRO A 517 6.62 -4.96 -26.56
C PRO A 517 5.36 -4.87 -25.72
N ARG A 518 4.78 -3.66 -25.66
CA ARG A 518 3.56 -3.36 -24.89
C ARG A 518 2.67 -2.39 -25.66
N PHE A 519 1.38 -2.62 -25.58
CA PHE A 519 0.39 -1.79 -26.24
C PHE A 519 -0.89 -1.77 -25.41
N THR A 520 -1.42 -0.58 -25.14
CA THR A 520 -2.74 -0.41 -24.53
C THR A 520 -3.50 0.72 -25.20
N ALA A 521 -4.79 0.58 -25.33
CA ALA A 521 -5.68 1.59 -25.88
C ALA A 521 -6.90 1.76 -24.96
N ALA A 522 -7.27 3.00 -24.68
CA ALA A 522 -8.50 3.35 -23.98
C ALA A 522 -9.33 4.29 -24.84
N TYR A 523 -10.62 3.99 -24.99
CA TYR A 523 -11.55 4.77 -25.79
C TYR A 523 -12.79 5.15 -24.99
N GLN A 524 -13.06 6.44 -24.87
CA GLN A 524 -14.27 6.96 -24.26
C GLN A 524 -15.47 6.81 -25.21
N LEU A 525 -16.17 5.68 -25.16
CA LEU A 525 -17.31 5.37 -26.01
C LEU A 525 -18.41 6.41 -25.83
N PHE A 526 -18.80 6.65 -24.57
CA PHE A 526 -19.76 7.68 -24.12
C PHE A 526 -19.15 8.47 -22.97
N LYS A 527 -19.76 9.60 -22.57
CA LYS A 527 -19.28 10.35 -21.39
C LYS A 527 -19.05 9.49 -20.15
N PRO A 528 -20.01 8.60 -19.78
CA PRO A 528 -19.87 7.76 -18.60
C PRO A 528 -19.11 6.44 -18.87
N THR A 529 -18.78 6.09 -20.12
CA THR A 529 -18.30 4.77 -20.49
C THR A 529 -16.94 4.85 -21.18
N THR A 530 -15.94 4.18 -20.62
CA THR A 530 -14.63 3.98 -21.24
C THR A 530 -14.37 2.50 -21.39
N ILE A 531 -13.92 2.07 -22.56
CA ILE A 531 -13.42 0.72 -22.83
C ILE A 531 -11.89 0.77 -22.94
N HIS A 532 -11.22 -0.28 -22.51
CA HIS A 532 -9.77 -0.41 -22.75
C HIS A 532 -9.44 -1.84 -23.17
N ALA A 533 -8.33 -1.97 -23.88
CA ALA A 533 -7.74 -3.25 -24.26
C ALA A 533 -6.23 -3.12 -24.31
N GLY A 534 -5.55 -4.20 -24.01
CA GLY A 534 -4.09 -4.19 -23.98
C GLY A 534 -3.43 -5.52 -24.28
N TYR A 535 -2.15 -5.44 -24.64
CA TYR A 535 -1.22 -6.54 -24.76
C TYR A 535 0.11 -6.15 -24.13
N ALA A 536 0.68 -7.06 -23.35
CA ALA A 536 2.01 -6.90 -22.78
C ALA A 536 2.77 -8.23 -22.85
N ARG A 537 4.08 -8.15 -23.14
CA ARG A 537 5.00 -9.24 -22.93
C ARG A 537 5.79 -9.01 -21.66
N TYR A 538 5.90 -10.03 -20.78
CA TYR A 538 6.53 -9.94 -19.47
C TYR A 538 7.73 -10.88 -19.38
N PHE A 539 8.70 -10.47 -18.57
CA PHE A 539 9.90 -11.21 -18.24
C PHE A 539 10.10 -11.10 -16.72
N THR A 540 10.10 -12.26 -16.05
CA THR A 540 10.23 -12.35 -14.60
C THR A 540 11.40 -13.29 -14.28
N PRO A 541 12.49 -12.78 -13.68
CA PRO A 541 13.56 -13.60 -13.17
C PRO A 541 13.10 -14.35 -11.90
N PRO A 542 13.71 -15.50 -11.57
CA PRO A 542 13.49 -16.13 -10.26
C PRO A 542 13.98 -15.23 -9.12
N PRO A 543 13.36 -15.30 -7.93
CA PRO A 543 13.82 -14.59 -6.74
C PRO A 543 15.25 -15.04 -6.38
N THR A 544 16.19 -14.10 -6.27
CA THR A 544 17.63 -14.41 -6.11
C THR A 544 17.91 -15.12 -4.79
N GLU A 545 17.25 -14.70 -3.71
CA GLU A 545 17.45 -15.26 -2.37
C GLU A 545 16.93 -16.70 -2.22
N ASN A 546 16.08 -17.17 -3.13
CA ASN A 546 15.52 -18.51 -3.13
C ASN A 546 16.25 -19.47 -4.08
N VAL A 547 17.06 -18.95 -4.99
CA VAL A 547 17.80 -19.78 -5.96
C VAL A 547 19.02 -20.49 -5.35
N ALA A 548 19.47 -20.04 -4.20
CA ALA A 548 20.50 -20.70 -3.42
C ALA A 548 19.98 -22.05 -2.90
N VAL A 549 20.10 -23.05 -3.74
CA VAL A 549 19.44 -24.35 -3.60
C VAL A 549 20.23 -25.26 -2.68
N THR A 550 19.54 -25.92 -1.78
CA THR A 550 20.00 -27.07 -1.01
C THR A 550 20.69 -28.10 -1.92
N ASP A 551 21.96 -28.46 -1.63
CA ASP A 551 22.59 -29.59 -2.30
C ASP A 551 21.88 -30.88 -1.89
N ILE A 552 20.86 -31.27 -2.68
CA ILE A 552 20.07 -32.48 -2.43
C ILE A 552 20.92 -33.77 -2.39
N LYS A 553 22.13 -33.77 -2.98
CA LYS A 553 23.03 -34.90 -2.94
C LYS A 553 23.59 -35.13 -1.54
N ALA A 554 23.71 -34.07 -0.73
CA ALA A 554 24.14 -34.16 0.66
C ALA A 554 23.15 -34.94 1.52
N PHE A 555 21.86 -34.96 1.16
CA PHE A 555 20.81 -35.69 1.88
C PHE A 555 20.71 -37.18 1.46
N LYS A 556 21.56 -37.64 0.58
CA LYS A 556 21.59 -39.06 0.19
C LYS A 556 21.85 -39.98 1.38
N ASN A 557 21.11 -41.09 1.46
CA ASN A 557 21.13 -42.06 2.55
C ASN A 557 20.69 -41.48 3.91
N THR A 558 19.80 -40.48 3.88
CA THR A 558 19.13 -39.94 5.07
C THR A 558 17.62 -40.16 4.99
N VAL A 559 16.92 -39.92 6.09
CA VAL A 559 15.45 -39.97 6.12
C VAL A 559 14.81 -38.84 5.30
N ALA A 560 15.55 -37.75 5.07
CA ALA A 560 15.13 -36.57 4.28
C ALA A 560 15.52 -36.70 2.76
N GLU A 561 16.01 -37.86 2.35
CA GLU A 561 16.37 -38.09 0.95
C GLU A 561 15.16 -38.03 0.02
N SER A 562 15.20 -37.11 -0.95
CA SER A 562 14.16 -36.94 -1.95
C SER A 562 13.93 -38.20 -2.81
N GLU A 563 12.69 -38.51 -3.14
CA GLU A 563 12.32 -39.63 -4.00
C GLU A 563 12.84 -39.45 -5.42
N VAL A 564 12.75 -38.23 -5.96
CA VAL A 564 13.26 -37.82 -7.27
C VAL A 564 14.61 -37.15 -7.09
N LYS A 565 15.57 -37.51 -7.94
CA LYS A 565 16.95 -37.01 -7.90
C LYS A 565 17.24 -35.98 -8.98
N ALA A 566 16.25 -35.68 -9.83
CA ALA A 566 16.40 -34.67 -10.86
C ALA A 566 16.39 -33.29 -10.22
N ASP A 567 17.33 -32.47 -10.64
CA ASP A 567 17.62 -31.17 -10.12
C ASP A 567 18.06 -30.27 -11.29
N SER A 568 17.10 -29.76 -12.03
CA SER A 568 17.36 -28.87 -13.17
C SER A 568 17.23 -27.43 -12.71
N ASN A 569 18.13 -26.57 -13.18
CA ASN A 569 18.13 -25.16 -12.80
C ASN A 569 16.83 -24.47 -13.19
N ILE A 570 16.37 -23.59 -12.32
CA ILE A 570 15.23 -22.71 -12.58
C ILE A 570 15.53 -21.72 -13.71
N ALA A 571 14.52 -21.39 -14.49
CA ALA A 571 14.60 -20.45 -15.62
C ALA A 571 13.64 -19.25 -15.42
N PRO A 572 13.97 -18.07 -15.96
CA PRO A 572 13.07 -16.92 -15.95
C PRO A 572 11.76 -17.17 -16.69
N GLU A 573 10.66 -16.76 -16.09
CA GLU A 573 9.34 -16.81 -16.71
C GLU A 573 9.21 -15.80 -17.86
N ARG A 574 8.47 -16.20 -18.90
CA ARG A 574 8.09 -15.32 -20.02
C ARG A 574 6.60 -15.46 -20.27
N ALA A 575 5.88 -14.33 -20.24
CA ALA A 575 4.44 -14.35 -20.41
C ALA A 575 3.96 -13.42 -21.52
N ASN A 576 2.85 -13.81 -22.16
CA ASN A 576 2.03 -12.93 -23.00
C ASN A 576 0.73 -12.65 -22.23
N TYR A 577 0.43 -11.38 -22.01
CA TYR A 577 -0.70 -10.91 -21.25
C TYR A 577 -1.67 -10.14 -22.14
N PHE A 578 -2.94 -10.44 -22.06
CA PHE A 578 -4.04 -9.78 -22.75
C PHE A 578 -5.06 -9.29 -21.73
N ASP A 579 -5.57 -8.10 -21.93
CA ASP A 579 -6.51 -7.44 -21.04
C ASP A 579 -7.60 -6.73 -21.83
N LEU A 580 -8.84 -6.79 -21.36
CA LEU A 580 -10.00 -6.12 -21.93
C LEU A 580 -10.95 -5.71 -20.82
N GLY A 581 -11.27 -4.42 -20.74
CA GLY A 581 -12.15 -3.92 -19.70
C GLY A 581 -13.05 -2.78 -20.10
N ILE A 582 -14.02 -2.52 -19.23
CA ILE A 582 -14.99 -1.43 -19.35
C ILE A 582 -15.15 -0.72 -18.01
N VAL A 583 -15.06 0.59 -18.02
CA VAL A 583 -15.33 1.47 -16.90
C VAL A 583 -16.62 2.22 -17.15
N GLN A 584 -17.59 2.08 -16.24
CA GLN A 584 -18.90 2.71 -16.36
C GLN A 584 -19.18 3.59 -15.13
N ASN A 585 -19.31 4.89 -15.34
CA ASN A 585 -19.80 5.82 -14.32
C ASN A 585 -21.34 5.87 -14.42
N LEU A 586 -22.02 5.44 -13.36
CA LEU A 586 -23.47 5.42 -13.25
C LEU A 586 -23.98 6.65 -12.49
N PRO A 587 -25.27 6.99 -12.58
CA PRO A 587 -25.89 8.03 -11.73
C PRO A 587 -25.67 7.75 -10.24
N TYR A 588 -25.81 8.79 -9.43
CA TYR A 588 -25.71 8.74 -7.95
C TYR A 588 -24.32 8.42 -7.39
N GLY A 589 -23.24 8.60 -8.19
CA GLY A 589 -21.86 8.41 -7.74
C GLY A 589 -21.42 6.95 -7.67
N ILE A 590 -22.06 6.08 -8.44
CA ILE A 590 -21.66 4.68 -8.61
C ILE A 590 -20.67 4.60 -9.78
N ARG A 591 -19.58 3.88 -9.58
CA ARG A 591 -18.64 3.49 -10.64
C ARG A 591 -18.54 1.97 -10.66
N THR A 592 -18.65 1.41 -11.83
CA THR A 592 -18.49 -0.03 -12.10
C THR A 592 -17.33 -0.22 -13.06
N ASP A 593 -16.37 -1.04 -12.71
CA ASP A 593 -15.26 -1.48 -13.53
C ASP A 593 -15.40 -3.00 -13.74
N VAL A 594 -15.29 -3.45 -14.98
CA VAL A 594 -15.27 -4.88 -15.35
C VAL A 594 -14.04 -5.12 -16.19
N ASP A 595 -13.20 -6.05 -15.76
CA ASP A 595 -11.96 -6.44 -16.43
C ASP A 595 -11.95 -7.94 -16.70
N SER A 596 -11.42 -8.34 -17.85
CA SER A 596 -11.12 -9.72 -18.19
C SER A 596 -9.68 -9.84 -18.63
N TYR A 597 -9.00 -10.90 -18.21
CA TYR A 597 -7.60 -11.09 -18.50
C TYR A 597 -7.27 -12.52 -18.91
N LEU A 598 -6.18 -12.65 -19.68
CA LEU A 598 -5.57 -13.92 -20.06
C LEU A 598 -4.04 -13.74 -20.07
N LYS A 599 -3.34 -14.52 -19.24
CA LYS A 599 -1.88 -14.64 -19.23
C LYS A 599 -1.50 -16.05 -19.65
N LEU A 600 -0.57 -16.15 -20.60
CA LEU A 600 0.00 -17.40 -21.09
C LEU A 600 1.50 -17.36 -20.86
N SER A 601 1.98 -18.22 -19.96
CA SER A 601 3.38 -18.27 -19.52
C SER A 601 4.11 -19.48 -20.05
N SER A 602 5.38 -19.31 -20.37
CA SER A 602 6.38 -20.37 -20.49
C SER A 602 7.35 -20.27 -19.32
N GLN A 603 7.74 -21.40 -18.75
CA GLN A 603 8.55 -21.47 -17.53
C GLN A 603 7.90 -20.70 -16.37
N LEU A 604 6.57 -20.92 -16.18
CA LEU A 604 5.85 -20.32 -15.07
C LEU A 604 6.54 -20.64 -13.74
N ILE A 605 6.88 -19.61 -12.98
CA ILE A 605 7.52 -19.74 -11.67
C ILE A 605 6.44 -19.97 -10.61
N ASP A 606 6.72 -20.94 -9.72
CA ASP A 606 5.94 -21.19 -8.51
C ASP A 606 6.90 -21.58 -7.38
N GLU A 607 6.43 -21.72 -6.17
CA GLU A 607 7.27 -21.97 -5.01
C GLU A 607 6.87 -23.26 -4.30
N GLY A 608 7.89 -24.03 -3.90
CA GLY A 608 7.75 -25.23 -3.10
C GLY A 608 8.55 -25.14 -1.81
N GLN A 609 8.40 -26.14 -0.97
CA GLN A 609 9.13 -26.27 0.29
C GLN A 609 9.97 -27.51 0.32
N PHE A 610 11.26 -27.40 0.66
CA PHE A 610 12.15 -28.55 0.85
C PHE A 610 12.08 -29.06 2.29
N GLY A 611 11.58 -30.28 2.44
CA GLY A 611 11.43 -30.92 3.74
C GLY A 611 10.40 -30.24 4.65
N PRO A 612 10.42 -30.54 5.94
CA PRO A 612 9.48 -29.98 6.92
C PRO A 612 9.83 -28.56 7.39
N THR A 613 10.97 -28.03 6.96
CA THR A 613 11.51 -26.75 7.39
C THR A 613 11.10 -25.61 6.46
N LEU A 614 11.18 -24.36 6.93
CA LEU A 614 10.83 -23.16 6.13
C LEU A 614 11.91 -22.83 5.08
N ILE A 615 12.32 -23.82 4.28
CA ILE A 615 13.21 -23.63 3.11
C ILE A 615 12.33 -23.56 1.87
N PHE A 616 12.04 -22.37 1.41
CA PHE A 616 11.32 -22.17 0.17
C PHE A 616 12.27 -22.28 -1.01
N THR A 617 11.82 -22.95 -2.06
CA THR A 617 12.58 -23.22 -3.28
C THR A 617 11.67 -23.00 -4.48
N PRO A 618 11.98 -22.04 -5.37
CA PRO A 618 11.19 -21.82 -6.57
C PRO A 618 11.39 -22.94 -7.58
N PHE A 619 10.37 -23.23 -8.36
CA PHE A 619 10.42 -24.20 -9.45
C PHE A 619 9.64 -23.71 -10.67
N ASN A 620 9.84 -24.36 -11.83
CA ASN A 620 9.12 -24.01 -13.05
C ASN A 620 8.12 -25.06 -13.47
N TYR A 621 6.90 -24.60 -13.85
CA TYR A 621 6.09 -25.32 -14.84
C TYR A 621 6.54 -24.92 -16.26
N ASN A 622 6.62 -25.91 -17.18
CA ASN A 622 6.91 -25.65 -18.59
C ASN A 622 5.93 -24.64 -19.22
N SER A 623 4.67 -24.76 -18.87
CA SER A 623 3.62 -23.85 -19.34
C SER A 623 2.63 -23.51 -18.23
N GLY A 624 2.21 -22.26 -18.21
CA GLY A 624 1.20 -21.71 -17.31
C GLY A 624 0.08 -20.99 -18.05
N ARG A 625 -1.09 -20.94 -17.43
CA ARG A 625 -2.23 -20.13 -17.89
C ARG A 625 -2.99 -19.58 -16.71
N GLN A 626 -3.16 -18.26 -16.70
CA GLN A 626 -4.00 -17.58 -15.75
C GLN A 626 -5.06 -16.77 -16.52
N TYR A 627 -6.32 -16.87 -16.14
CA TYR A 627 -7.40 -16.11 -16.76
C TYR A 627 -8.54 -15.87 -15.78
N GLY A 628 -9.26 -14.78 -16.01
CA GLY A 628 -10.38 -14.45 -15.12
C GLY A 628 -11.17 -13.24 -15.54
N VAL A 629 -12.16 -12.93 -14.70
CA VAL A 629 -13.02 -11.74 -14.82
C VAL A 629 -13.15 -11.12 -13.43
N GLU A 630 -12.98 -9.81 -13.37
CA GLU A 630 -13.11 -8.99 -12.18
C GLU A 630 -14.25 -7.98 -12.37
N VAL A 631 -15.02 -7.77 -11.32
CA VAL A 631 -16.06 -6.74 -11.26
C VAL A 631 -15.84 -5.93 -9.99
N SER A 632 -15.62 -4.63 -10.14
CA SER A 632 -15.48 -3.71 -9.01
C SER A 632 -16.58 -2.66 -9.08
N ASN A 633 -17.32 -2.49 -7.97
CA ASN A 633 -18.32 -1.45 -7.82
C ASN A 633 -17.94 -0.55 -6.64
N THR A 634 -17.90 0.75 -6.87
CA THR A 634 -17.68 1.73 -5.81
C THR A 634 -18.85 2.73 -5.76
N TRP A 635 -19.25 3.09 -4.57
CA TRP A 635 -20.32 4.06 -4.33
C TRP A 635 -19.88 5.09 -3.29
N ASN A 636 -19.78 6.35 -3.70
CA ASN A 636 -19.37 7.45 -2.82
C ASN A 636 -20.43 8.55 -2.80
N ARG A 637 -20.93 8.87 -1.61
CA ARG A 637 -21.83 9.99 -1.31
C ARG A 637 -21.35 10.70 -0.02
N GLU A 638 -21.93 11.85 0.29
CA GLU A 638 -21.52 12.72 1.41
C GLU A 638 -21.23 11.95 2.74
N ASN A 639 -22.14 11.05 3.14
CA ASN A 639 -22.03 10.31 4.41
C ASN A 639 -21.75 8.82 4.22
N LEU A 640 -21.67 8.33 2.98
CA LEU A 640 -21.55 6.92 2.64
C LEU A 640 -20.44 6.68 1.64
N SER A 641 -19.56 5.74 1.96
CA SER A 641 -18.62 5.14 1.02
C SER A 641 -18.79 3.62 1.09
N ALA A 642 -18.94 2.98 -0.06
CA ALA A 642 -19.09 1.53 -0.14
C ALA A 642 -18.41 1.01 -1.39
N TYR A 643 -17.95 -0.24 -1.34
CA TYR A 643 -17.45 -0.99 -2.49
C TYR A 643 -17.85 -2.46 -2.39
N VAL A 644 -17.95 -3.11 -3.54
CA VAL A 644 -18.14 -4.56 -3.66
C VAL A 644 -17.35 -5.01 -4.88
N ASN A 645 -16.40 -5.90 -4.66
CA ASN A 645 -15.59 -6.53 -5.68
C ASN A 645 -15.92 -8.01 -5.77
N PHE A 646 -15.87 -8.55 -6.98
CA PHE A 646 -16.03 -9.97 -7.24
C PHE A 646 -15.02 -10.40 -8.29
N THR A 647 -14.38 -11.56 -8.08
CA THR A 647 -13.41 -12.14 -9.00
C THR A 647 -13.72 -13.61 -9.26
N TYR A 648 -13.71 -13.97 -10.53
CA TYR A 648 -13.52 -15.32 -11.01
C TYR A 648 -12.11 -15.44 -11.57
N SER A 649 -11.30 -16.36 -11.05
CA SER A 649 -9.89 -16.54 -11.43
C SER A 649 -9.56 -18.02 -11.54
N VAL A 650 -8.72 -18.36 -12.51
CA VAL A 650 -8.15 -19.70 -12.68
C VAL A 650 -6.67 -19.55 -12.96
N ALA A 651 -5.82 -20.19 -12.13
CA ALA A 651 -4.38 -20.27 -12.30
C ALA A 651 -3.93 -21.73 -12.37
N GLN A 652 -3.22 -22.11 -13.43
CA GLN A 652 -2.83 -23.49 -13.70
C GLN A 652 -1.45 -23.58 -14.33
N GLY A 653 -0.69 -24.64 -13.93
CA GLY A 653 0.59 -25.02 -14.51
C GLY A 653 0.59 -26.46 -15.02
N SER A 654 1.54 -26.79 -15.88
CA SER A 654 1.71 -28.14 -16.45
C SER A 654 3.18 -28.45 -16.68
N THR A 655 3.61 -29.69 -16.35
CA THR A 655 4.95 -30.22 -16.57
C THR A 655 6.03 -29.48 -15.79
N ILE A 656 6.50 -30.06 -14.70
CA ILE A 656 7.60 -29.52 -13.89
C ILE A 656 8.92 -29.66 -14.64
N THR A 657 9.69 -28.59 -14.78
CA THR A 657 10.96 -28.56 -15.57
C THR A 657 12.20 -28.22 -14.75
N SER A 658 12.03 -27.71 -13.52
CA SER A 658 13.14 -27.44 -12.60
C SER A 658 12.81 -27.98 -11.22
N ASP A 659 13.84 -28.18 -10.38
CA ASP A 659 13.72 -28.55 -8.96
C ASP A 659 12.73 -29.72 -8.71
N GLN A 660 12.80 -30.71 -9.60
CA GLN A 660 11.88 -31.87 -9.61
C GLN A 660 11.96 -32.71 -8.31
N PHE A 661 13.03 -32.58 -7.56
CA PHE A 661 13.24 -33.26 -6.27
C PHE A 661 12.21 -32.86 -5.18
N LEU A 662 11.48 -31.75 -5.37
CA LEU A 662 10.41 -31.32 -4.49
C LEU A 662 9.14 -32.21 -4.60
N PHE A 663 9.04 -33.04 -5.62
CA PHE A 663 7.84 -33.78 -5.97
C PHE A 663 8.03 -35.31 -5.87
N GLY A 664 6.93 -36.02 -5.63
CA GLY A 664 6.86 -37.46 -5.80
C GLY A 664 6.82 -37.88 -7.29
N LYS A 665 7.26 -39.11 -7.60
CA LYS A 665 7.27 -39.66 -8.99
C LYS A 665 5.86 -39.70 -9.60
N ASP A 666 4.85 -40.11 -8.80
CA ASP A 666 3.48 -40.23 -9.28
C ASP A 666 2.87 -38.86 -9.54
N GLU A 667 3.24 -37.87 -8.75
CA GLU A 667 2.80 -36.50 -8.90
C GLU A 667 3.40 -35.87 -10.17
N LEU A 668 4.71 -36.00 -10.39
CA LEU A 668 5.37 -35.57 -11.64
C LEU A 668 4.76 -36.23 -12.89
N ALA A 669 4.46 -37.52 -12.81
CA ALA A 669 3.82 -38.26 -13.92
C ALA A 669 2.41 -37.69 -14.20
N PHE A 670 1.64 -37.36 -13.17
CA PHE A 670 0.33 -36.76 -13.33
C PHE A 670 0.42 -35.34 -13.93
N ILE A 671 1.26 -34.47 -13.38
CA ILE A 671 1.43 -33.08 -13.82
C ILE A 671 1.99 -33.01 -15.24
N SER A 672 2.77 -34.00 -15.70
CA SER A 672 3.32 -34.05 -17.06
C SER A 672 2.25 -34.17 -18.16
N SER A 673 1.06 -34.65 -17.82
CA SER A 673 -0.06 -34.90 -18.75
C SER A 673 -1.31 -34.08 -18.46
N HIS A 674 -1.32 -33.29 -17.39
CA HIS A 674 -2.46 -32.48 -16.96
C HIS A 674 -2.04 -31.05 -16.62
N TYR A 675 -2.93 -30.09 -16.86
CA TYR A 675 -2.89 -28.81 -16.18
C TYR A 675 -3.43 -28.99 -14.77
N VAL A 676 -2.61 -28.65 -13.77
CA VAL A 676 -3.00 -28.64 -12.34
C VAL A 676 -3.18 -27.22 -11.86
N PHE A 677 -4.05 -27.02 -10.89
CA PHE A 677 -4.19 -25.71 -10.26
C PHE A 677 -2.95 -25.38 -9.43
N LEU A 678 -2.54 -24.12 -9.44
CA LEU A 678 -1.55 -23.63 -8.50
C LEU A 678 -2.12 -23.71 -7.07
N ASP A 679 -1.28 -23.84 -6.09
CA ASP A 679 -1.71 -24.07 -4.70
C ASP A 679 -2.54 -22.91 -4.12
N HIS A 680 -2.21 -21.68 -4.51
CA HIS A 680 -2.87 -20.43 -4.16
C HIS A 680 -4.06 -20.05 -5.07
N ASP A 681 -4.47 -20.92 -6.01
CA ASP A 681 -5.66 -20.66 -6.83
C ASP A 681 -6.92 -20.61 -5.97
N GLN A 682 -7.66 -19.53 -6.10
CA GLN A 682 -9.00 -19.36 -5.57
C GLN A 682 -9.96 -18.98 -6.68
N THR A 683 -10.78 -19.94 -7.10
CA THR A 683 -11.66 -19.76 -8.27
C THR A 683 -12.66 -18.61 -8.10
N PHE A 684 -13.16 -18.38 -6.89
CA PHE A 684 -14.06 -17.27 -6.58
C PHE A 684 -13.60 -16.53 -5.33
N SER A 685 -13.52 -15.22 -5.44
CA SER A 685 -13.28 -14.35 -4.29
C SER A 685 -14.13 -13.09 -4.37
N SER A 686 -14.47 -12.50 -3.22
CA SER A 686 -15.06 -11.17 -3.15
C SER A 686 -14.49 -10.39 -1.96
N SER A 687 -14.46 -9.07 -2.09
CA SER A 687 -14.21 -8.14 -0.99
C SER A 687 -15.24 -7.04 -1.00
N GLU A 688 -15.78 -6.71 0.16
CA GLU A 688 -16.80 -5.68 0.33
C GLU A 688 -16.48 -4.78 1.52
N GLY A 689 -16.88 -3.52 1.42
CA GLY A 689 -16.72 -2.57 2.51
C GLY A 689 -17.75 -1.46 2.48
N ILE A 690 -18.08 -0.96 3.66
CA ILE A 690 -18.98 0.17 3.87
C ILE A 690 -18.46 1.04 5.02
N ALA A 691 -18.52 2.34 4.80
CA ALA A 691 -18.28 3.35 5.82
C ALA A 691 -19.41 4.38 5.82
N TYR A 692 -20.07 4.57 6.94
CA TYR A 692 -21.23 5.45 7.08
C TYR A 692 -21.09 6.41 8.26
N ASN A 693 -21.25 7.71 7.98
CA ASN A 693 -21.18 8.76 9.01
C ASN A 693 -22.56 9.02 9.60
N LEU A 694 -22.77 8.60 10.85
CA LEU A 694 -24.02 8.73 11.58
C LEU A 694 -23.83 9.59 12.83
N HIS A 695 -24.37 10.82 12.84
CA HIS A 695 -24.29 11.74 13.97
C HIS A 695 -22.88 11.94 14.56
N GLY A 696 -21.86 11.97 13.67
CA GLY A 696 -20.46 12.14 14.04
C GLY A 696 -19.79 10.87 14.58
N PHE A 697 -20.45 9.71 14.47
CA PHE A 697 -19.82 8.40 14.54
C PHE A 697 -19.58 7.90 13.13
N LEU A 698 -18.40 7.39 12.85
CA LEU A 698 -18.10 6.65 11.63
C LEU A 698 -18.28 5.15 11.92
N LEU A 699 -19.29 4.56 11.31
CA LEU A 699 -19.56 3.13 11.36
C LEU A 699 -18.90 2.49 10.14
N THR A 700 -18.11 1.44 10.34
CA THR A 700 -17.37 0.77 9.27
C THR A 700 -17.57 -0.74 9.34
N ALA A 701 -17.63 -1.36 8.17
CA ALA A 701 -17.57 -2.81 8.06
C ALA A 701 -16.79 -3.16 6.78
N ASN A 702 -16.03 -4.25 6.81
CA ASN A 702 -15.52 -4.89 5.60
C ASN A 702 -15.61 -6.41 5.73
N GLY A 703 -15.66 -7.09 4.61
CA GLY A 703 -15.76 -8.53 4.56
C GLY A 703 -15.03 -9.12 3.37
N PHE A 704 -14.88 -10.46 3.44
CA PHE A 704 -14.29 -11.28 2.39
C PHE A 704 -15.09 -12.56 2.25
N TYR A 705 -15.38 -12.94 1.01
CA TYR A 705 -15.70 -14.30 0.64
C TYR A 705 -14.54 -14.90 -0.14
N GLN A 706 -14.13 -16.11 0.22
CA GLN A 706 -13.08 -16.84 -0.49
C GLN A 706 -13.47 -18.30 -0.64
N SER A 707 -13.29 -18.86 -1.86
CA SER A 707 -13.72 -20.23 -2.19
C SER A 707 -12.80 -21.33 -1.60
N GLY A 708 -11.70 -20.95 -0.96
CA GLY A 708 -10.68 -21.84 -0.38
C GLY A 708 -9.55 -22.15 -1.36
N LEU A 709 -8.32 -22.27 -0.82
CA LEU A 709 -7.12 -22.63 -1.56
C LEU A 709 -7.13 -24.11 -1.98
N ARG A 710 -6.20 -24.49 -2.83
CA ARG A 710 -6.05 -25.86 -3.32
C ARG A 710 -5.41 -26.76 -2.27
N ARG A 711 -5.62 -28.08 -2.40
CA ARG A 711 -5.06 -29.11 -1.50
C ARG A 711 -4.99 -30.49 -2.13
N GLY A 712 -4.26 -31.39 -1.47
CA GLY A 712 -4.17 -32.80 -1.81
C GLY A 712 -3.32 -33.05 -3.05
N PHE A 713 -3.27 -34.31 -3.47
CA PHE A 713 -2.42 -34.75 -4.57
C PHE A 713 -2.58 -33.88 -5.81
N ALA A 714 -1.44 -33.29 -6.26
CA ALA A 714 -1.37 -32.39 -7.40
C ALA A 714 -2.45 -31.28 -7.39
N ASN A 715 -2.79 -30.75 -6.21
CA ASN A 715 -3.77 -29.67 -6.02
C ASN A 715 -5.17 -29.94 -6.59
N THR A 716 -5.58 -31.22 -6.69
CA THR A 716 -6.86 -31.62 -7.28
C THR A 716 -8.08 -31.33 -6.42
N GLY A 717 -7.91 -31.14 -5.12
CA GLY A 717 -8.96 -30.76 -4.18
C GLY A 717 -8.92 -29.26 -3.81
N ASN A 718 -9.92 -28.78 -3.09
CA ASN A 718 -9.97 -27.44 -2.52
C ASN A 718 -10.45 -27.47 -1.07
N LEU A 719 -10.05 -26.47 -0.30
CA LEU A 719 -10.58 -26.22 1.03
C LEU A 719 -12.01 -25.67 0.97
N PRO A 720 -12.78 -25.78 2.07
CA PRO A 720 -14.09 -25.16 2.14
C PRO A 720 -14.03 -23.64 2.02
N TYR A 721 -15.07 -23.05 1.41
CA TYR A 721 -15.21 -21.59 1.38
C TYR A 721 -15.38 -21.00 2.79
N TYR A 722 -15.04 -19.72 2.90
CA TYR A 722 -15.28 -18.97 4.12
C TYR A 722 -15.73 -17.53 3.87
N ILE A 723 -16.39 -16.96 4.87
CA ILE A 723 -16.76 -15.54 4.92
C ILE A 723 -16.22 -14.97 6.22
N GLN A 724 -15.48 -13.88 6.13
CA GLN A 724 -15.01 -13.12 7.29
C GLN A 724 -15.64 -11.72 7.26
N LEU A 725 -16.13 -11.26 8.41
CA LEU A 725 -16.70 -9.93 8.59
C LEU A 725 -15.95 -9.20 9.70
N ASN A 726 -15.50 -7.97 9.43
CA ASN A 726 -14.88 -7.08 10.40
C ASN A 726 -15.75 -5.84 10.57
N LEU A 727 -15.89 -5.38 11.81
CA LEU A 727 -16.71 -4.22 12.17
C LEU A 727 -15.86 -3.17 12.89
N GLY A 728 -16.18 -1.89 12.70
CA GLY A 728 -15.52 -0.79 13.39
C GLY A 728 -16.45 0.37 13.69
N VAL A 729 -16.16 1.04 14.80
CA VAL A 729 -16.82 2.30 15.18
C VAL A 729 -15.75 3.32 15.55
N VAL A 730 -15.82 4.50 14.97
CA VAL A 730 -14.87 5.60 15.23
C VAL A 730 -15.61 6.84 15.68
N LYS A 731 -15.10 7.50 16.73
CA LYS A 731 -15.55 8.79 17.20
C LYS A 731 -14.39 9.78 17.22
N LYS A 732 -14.53 10.89 16.47
CA LYS A 732 -13.57 12.00 16.53
C LYS A 732 -14.14 13.09 17.44
N LEU A 733 -13.32 13.56 18.37
CA LEU A 733 -13.60 14.63 19.31
C LEU A 733 -12.60 15.75 19.11
N VAL A 734 -13.06 16.99 19.13
CA VAL A 734 -12.17 18.16 19.14
C VAL A 734 -12.28 18.77 20.53
N LEU A 735 -11.23 18.63 21.31
CA LEU A 735 -11.17 19.14 22.69
C LEU A 735 -10.43 20.48 22.67
N PRO A 736 -11.05 21.56 23.19
CA PRO A 736 -10.36 22.85 23.34
C PRO A 736 -9.04 22.66 24.09
N ASP A 737 -7.98 23.27 23.62
CA ASP A 737 -6.62 23.29 24.21
C ASP A 737 -5.85 21.95 24.21
N ILE A 738 -6.51 20.82 24.01
CA ILE A 738 -5.90 19.47 23.98
C ILE A 738 -5.64 19.02 22.53
N GLY A 739 -6.47 19.44 21.57
CA GLY A 739 -6.39 19.02 20.17
C GLY A 739 -7.45 18.00 19.76
N GLY A 740 -7.21 17.26 18.69
CA GLY A 740 -8.09 16.21 18.19
C GLY A 740 -7.85 14.89 18.93
N LEU A 741 -8.94 14.21 19.29
CA LEU A 741 -8.89 12.86 19.85
C LEU A 741 -9.77 11.94 19.01
N GLU A 742 -9.22 10.84 18.51
CA GLU A 742 -9.97 9.77 17.84
C GLU A 742 -10.03 8.54 18.75
N LEU A 743 -11.26 8.06 18.98
CA LEU A 743 -11.52 6.80 19.66
C LEU A 743 -12.01 5.79 18.63
N ARG A 744 -11.48 4.57 18.65
CA ARG A 744 -11.79 3.48 17.73
C ARG A 744 -12.08 2.20 18.48
N LEU A 745 -13.12 1.47 18.08
CA LEU A 745 -13.44 0.11 18.53
C LEU A 745 -13.54 -0.78 17.29
N VAL A 746 -12.91 -1.94 17.34
CA VAL A 746 -12.83 -2.90 16.22
C VAL A 746 -13.21 -4.29 16.68
N MET A 747 -13.99 -5.00 15.89
CA MET A 747 -14.25 -6.43 16.03
C MET A 747 -13.79 -7.13 14.74
N GLN A 748 -12.72 -7.89 14.81
CA GLN A 748 -12.21 -8.74 13.73
C GLN A 748 -12.97 -10.06 13.73
N ASN A 749 -13.24 -10.61 12.53
CA ASN A 749 -13.99 -11.86 12.34
C ASN A 749 -15.25 -11.91 13.24
N ALA A 750 -16.12 -10.90 13.12
CA ALA A 750 -17.29 -10.72 14.00
C ALA A 750 -18.28 -11.91 13.97
N ASN A 751 -18.32 -12.63 12.85
CA ASN A 751 -19.11 -13.87 12.70
C ASN A 751 -18.43 -15.11 13.31
N ASP A 752 -17.22 -14.98 13.86
CA ASP A 752 -16.41 -16.06 14.48
C ASP A 752 -16.26 -17.30 13.59
N ARG A 753 -16.10 -17.08 12.28
CA ARG A 753 -15.94 -18.18 11.32
C ARG A 753 -14.60 -18.87 11.56
N ILE A 754 -14.63 -20.17 11.78
CA ILE A 754 -13.44 -21.03 11.74
C ILE A 754 -13.19 -21.37 10.28
N TYR A 755 -11.99 -21.08 9.79
CA TYR A 755 -11.60 -21.40 8.42
C TYR A 755 -10.12 -21.77 8.36
N GLN A 756 -9.80 -22.64 7.43
CA GLN A 756 -8.44 -23.09 7.17
C GLN A 756 -7.93 -22.41 5.91
N ILE A 757 -6.73 -21.83 5.99
CA ILE A 757 -6.04 -21.22 4.85
C ILE A 757 -5.29 -22.32 4.09
N ARG A 758 -4.50 -23.14 4.81
CA ARG A 758 -3.77 -24.30 4.28
C ARG A 758 -4.05 -25.54 5.14
N ASN A 759 -3.97 -26.72 4.54
CA ASN A 759 -4.15 -27.95 5.30
C ASN A 759 -2.91 -28.85 5.39
N GLY A 760 -1.77 -28.41 4.92
CA GLY A 760 -0.53 -29.16 4.94
C GLY A 760 -0.45 -30.24 3.86
N SER A 761 -1.12 -30.10 2.73
CA SER A 761 -1.03 -31.05 1.60
C SER A 761 -1.18 -30.34 0.26
N GLY A 762 -0.62 -30.94 -0.79
CA GLY A 762 -0.61 -30.38 -2.13
C GLY A 762 0.77 -29.92 -2.56
N ILE A 763 0.83 -29.26 -3.70
CA ILE A 763 2.03 -28.56 -4.19
C ILE A 763 2.19 -27.27 -3.39
N GLY A 764 3.39 -26.79 -3.15
CA GLY A 764 3.67 -25.54 -2.44
C GLY A 764 4.05 -25.74 -0.96
N VAL A 765 3.53 -24.89 -0.07
CA VAL A 765 3.87 -24.89 1.36
C VAL A 765 2.98 -25.86 2.14
N PHE A 766 3.60 -26.73 2.96
CA PHE A 766 2.93 -27.87 3.59
C PHE A 766 2.39 -27.64 5.01
N ALA A 767 2.59 -26.48 5.64
CA ALA A 767 2.08 -26.23 6.99
C ALA A 767 0.56 -26.07 7.00
N SER A 768 -0.11 -26.73 7.97
CA SER A 768 -1.54 -26.49 8.24
C SER A 768 -1.72 -25.15 8.92
N GLN A 769 -2.65 -24.31 8.42
CA GLN A 769 -2.86 -22.95 8.94
C GLN A 769 -4.33 -22.57 8.98
N PHE A 770 -4.74 -21.93 10.09
CA PHE A 770 -6.10 -21.43 10.32
C PHE A 770 -6.10 -19.92 10.47
N GLY A 771 -7.07 -19.27 9.84
CA GLY A 771 -7.27 -17.82 9.96
C GLY A 771 -7.66 -17.39 11.39
N PRO A 772 -7.57 -16.07 11.67
CA PRO A 772 -7.82 -15.54 13.01
C PRO A 772 -9.28 -15.71 13.43
N ARG A 773 -9.48 -16.11 14.68
CA ARG A 773 -10.78 -16.16 15.35
C ARG A 773 -11.23 -14.74 15.74
N ARG A 774 -12.50 -14.60 16.16
CA ARG A 774 -13.04 -13.32 16.62
C ARG A 774 -12.16 -12.68 17.68
N ALA A 775 -11.88 -11.38 17.53
CA ALA A 775 -11.15 -10.58 18.50
C ALA A 775 -11.64 -9.13 18.52
N ILE A 776 -11.52 -8.48 19.68
CA ILE A 776 -11.93 -7.10 19.93
C ILE A 776 -10.70 -6.27 20.28
N PHE A 777 -10.59 -5.09 19.62
CA PHE A 777 -9.51 -4.15 19.83
C PHE A 777 -10.05 -2.74 20.04
N GLY A 778 -9.29 -1.92 20.77
CA GLY A 778 -9.56 -0.51 20.98
C GLY A 778 -8.37 0.36 20.58
N GLY A 779 -8.64 1.57 20.12
CA GLY A 779 -7.61 2.52 19.75
C GLY A 779 -7.92 3.94 20.21
N ILE A 780 -6.87 4.65 20.57
CA ILE A 780 -6.87 6.09 20.86
C ILE A 780 -5.79 6.72 20.01
N LYS A 781 -6.14 7.78 19.26
CA LYS A 781 -5.18 8.61 18.52
C LYS A 781 -5.37 10.06 18.96
N TRP A 782 -4.29 10.68 19.38
CA TRP A 782 -4.26 12.05 19.82
C TRP A 782 -3.49 12.92 18.82
N ASP A 783 -4.19 13.85 18.17
CA ASP A 783 -3.58 14.86 17.30
C ASP A 783 -2.99 15.97 18.19
N LEU A 784 -1.66 16.05 18.21
CA LEU A 784 -0.93 17.00 19.04
C LEU A 784 -1.29 18.45 18.64
N PRO A 785 -1.58 19.35 19.59
CA PRO A 785 -1.81 20.77 19.33
C PRO A 785 -0.48 21.44 18.97
N TRP A 786 -0.04 21.31 17.74
CA TRP A 786 1.21 21.89 17.27
C TRP A 786 0.98 23.34 16.86
N GLY A 787 1.61 24.30 17.57
CA GLY A 787 1.58 25.73 17.25
C GLY A 787 0.82 26.65 18.20
N LYS A 788 0.31 26.15 19.32
CA LYS A 788 0.06 27.00 20.48
C LYS A 788 1.32 27.01 21.33
N THR A 789 2.33 27.84 20.95
CA THR A 789 3.29 28.30 21.95
C THR A 789 2.49 28.90 23.08
N ALA A 790 2.70 28.37 24.29
CA ALA A 790 2.19 29.00 25.51
C ALA A 790 2.47 30.51 25.42
N ALA A 791 1.40 31.29 25.42
CA ALA A 791 1.53 32.69 25.73
C ALA A 791 1.98 32.75 27.19
N ASN A 792 3.27 32.98 27.41
CA ASN A 792 3.76 33.59 28.62
C ASN A 792 3.83 35.10 28.40
#